data_bd3e599f6409fd00b5188f1a6d029d72
#
_entry.id   bd3e599f6409fd00b5188f1a6d029d72
#
_cell.length_a   1.000
_cell.length_b   1.000
_cell.length_c   1.000
_cell.angle_alpha   90.00
_cell.angle_beta   90.00
_cell.angle_gamma   90.00
#
_symmetry.space_group_name_H-M   'P 1'
#
loop_
_entity.id
_entity.type
_entity.pdbx_description
1 polymer ?
#
loop_
_entity_poly.entity_id
_entity_poly.type
_entity_poly.pdbx_seq_one_letter_code
_entity_poly.pdbx_strand_id
1 'polypeptide(L)'
;MTDATQKVENVDDKGILKKYALVIADVNGLGTKAFSYSIPDDLREKIKYGSPVVVPFGVKNAVNGFVVGFSDTLDGDFKVKPILDVLDDDVAFTPEYMQLLLWTAKYYVCDLNSVIQVAAASKLFGKFKTKITKIVRDCDGNLNENERKILDTLEFDEPTSDVTLKRKVQLSREKFSRAMRKLKTLGLIKSENISEEPKIREKTQKYVKILSKSTENKTFSKFLKDFEIENEFLLSEFLKIAHTTLPTLKKAQVEGLVEIFEKNIYRNPLEIYSNEKMTDFPELSEEQKFVFEKISQKIDNRQTEPILVHGVTASGKTELYFSLMKKVIDEGKNVLFLAPEIAIASMLTKKTALRFGLENVAIWHSSISDGEKFDIRQRMKQNKVKILVGARSAVFAPLKNIGLIVIDEEHESSYKQTAPPPYYNACEVAEKLAKINGATIVKGSATPDVCSYFRAVESGNLFELKERFNNVPLAPVSIVDMKEEYSSKGQRQFSNYLIRKIEENLENGKQTILLMNRLGFSTKIQCPSCGEILTCPHCSVPLVFHKKSNTFRCHWCDYQTEVPESCPSCGSLEFKFSGTGTERVEEIAQKLFPDAKIKRFDSDNMSRKNAYAEMLNEFENGNVDILIGTSMSAKGLDNENVTLVGVINSDGSFVFPDFRSSERGFQLLTQVAGRAGRGRFGGSVVFQTFNPDFSVIESAKEQNYQKFYDEEIKMRKEFGYPPFSQVIRLIVSGIDEGRVFQSISEISSQLNKIAEKYNLTEKLSIGAVAPCAYEKVNNEYRYEILIKNFAEKQGHALLSKFYKTVKLPNDLRLKIDVSPIDLL
;
A
#
# COMPACT_ATOMS: atom_id res chain seq x y z
N MET A 1 18.62 -29.23 2.12
CA MET A 1 17.96 -27.91 1.91
C MET A 1 16.62 -28.17 1.26
N THR A 2 15.56 -28.23 2.01
CA THR A 2 14.20 -28.53 1.56
C THR A 2 13.43 -27.27 1.27
N ASP A 3 12.63 -27.29 0.20
CA ASP A 3 11.69 -26.22 -0.11
C ASP A 3 10.59 -26.18 0.97
N ALA A 4 10.40 -25.06 1.65
CA ALA A 4 9.42 -24.89 2.73
C ALA A 4 7.99 -25.30 2.30
N THR A 5 7.74 -25.32 1.00
CA THR A 5 6.43 -25.61 0.41
C THR A 5 5.98 -27.06 0.47
N GLN A 6 6.89 -28.02 0.54
CA GLN A 6 6.53 -29.45 0.62
C GLN A 6 6.25 -29.95 2.06
N LYS A 7 6.70 -29.19 3.07
CA LYS A 7 6.56 -29.60 4.48
C LYS A 7 5.46 -28.85 5.25
N VAL A 8 4.87 -27.79 4.69
CA VAL A 8 3.75 -27.04 5.33
C VAL A 8 2.42 -27.80 5.23
N GLU A 9 2.29 -28.77 4.30
CA GLU A 9 1.06 -29.54 4.12
C GLU A 9 0.80 -30.58 5.21
N ASN A 10 1.78 -30.85 6.12
CA ASN A 10 1.70 -31.88 7.17
C ASN A 10 2.09 -31.32 8.54
N VAL A 11 1.40 -30.29 9.03
CA VAL A 11 1.58 -29.81 10.41
C VAL A 11 0.48 -30.41 11.30
N ASP A 12 0.78 -31.52 11.96
CA ASP A 12 -0.02 -32.01 13.07
C ASP A 12 0.29 -31.13 14.32
N ASP A 13 -0.76 -30.53 14.85
CA ASP A 13 -0.74 -29.64 16.04
C ASP A 13 -0.56 -30.40 17.37
N LYS A 14 -0.20 -31.68 17.29
CA LYS A 14 0.06 -32.52 18.46
C LYS A 14 1.51 -32.43 18.87
N GLY A 15 1.74 -31.83 20.01
CA GLY A 15 3.03 -31.57 20.67
C GLY A 15 3.97 -32.77 20.79
N ILE A 16 4.55 -33.23 19.69
CA ILE A 16 5.65 -34.19 19.68
C ILE A 16 6.96 -33.40 19.80
N LEU A 17 7.80 -33.80 20.72
CA LEU A 17 9.15 -33.25 21.00
C LEU A 17 10.04 -33.36 19.74
N LYS A 18 9.93 -32.39 18.82
CA LYS A 18 10.75 -32.36 17.59
C LYS A 18 12.15 -31.81 17.85
N LYS A 19 13.16 -32.40 17.20
CA LYS A 19 14.59 -32.06 17.44
C LYS A 19 15.00 -30.78 16.72
N TYR A 20 14.39 -30.47 15.59
CA TYR A 20 14.79 -29.38 14.71
C TYR A 20 13.62 -28.48 14.31
N ALA A 21 13.86 -27.18 14.27
CA ALA A 21 12.96 -26.20 13.70
C ALA A 21 13.45 -25.78 12.30
N LEU A 22 12.52 -25.67 11.36
CA LEU A 22 12.75 -25.09 10.05
C LEU A 22 12.51 -23.58 10.14
N VAL A 23 13.53 -22.78 9.87
CA VAL A 23 13.50 -21.33 10.05
C VAL A 23 13.80 -20.63 8.73
N ILE A 24 12.98 -19.64 8.39
CA ILE A 24 13.27 -18.67 7.34
C ILE A 24 14.02 -17.52 7.97
N ALA A 25 15.28 -17.36 7.57
CA ALA A 25 16.13 -16.29 8.07
C ALA A 25 15.82 -14.96 7.34
N ASP A 26 15.85 -13.85 8.08
CA ASP A 26 15.71 -12.49 7.53
C ASP A 26 16.96 -12.07 6.74
N VAL A 27 17.14 -12.70 5.58
CA VAL A 27 18.22 -12.47 4.62
C VAL A 27 17.68 -12.50 3.21
N ASN A 28 17.96 -11.49 2.42
CA ASN A 28 17.54 -11.42 1.01
C ASN A 28 18.31 -12.41 0.12
N GLY A 29 17.71 -12.80 -0.99
CA GLY A 29 18.32 -13.68 -1.99
C GLY A 29 18.22 -15.17 -1.66
N LEU A 30 17.41 -15.56 -0.69
CA LEU A 30 17.20 -16.96 -0.30
C LEU A 30 15.96 -17.60 -0.91
N GLY A 31 15.13 -16.83 -1.61
CA GLY A 31 13.85 -17.31 -2.16
C GLY A 31 12.90 -17.78 -1.04
N THR A 32 12.44 -19.04 -1.15
CA THR A 32 11.57 -19.68 -0.16
C THR A 32 12.32 -20.73 0.69
N LYS A 33 13.64 -20.65 0.80
CA LYS A 33 14.43 -21.66 1.51
C LYS A 33 14.31 -21.50 3.02
N ALA A 34 13.96 -22.60 3.70
CA ALA A 34 14.05 -22.74 5.14
C ALA A 34 15.31 -23.54 5.52
N PHE A 35 15.88 -23.21 6.68
CA PHE A 35 17.08 -23.83 7.20
C PHE A 35 16.75 -24.54 8.52
N SER A 36 17.36 -25.72 8.73
CA SER A 36 17.18 -26.51 9.94
C SER A 36 18.08 -25.98 11.05
N TYR A 37 17.51 -25.77 12.24
CA TYR A 37 18.19 -25.38 13.48
C TYR A 37 17.82 -26.33 14.59
N SER A 38 18.74 -26.67 15.49
CA SER A 38 18.40 -27.43 16.68
C SER A 38 17.68 -26.57 17.70
N ILE A 39 16.76 -27.18 18.41
CA ILE A 39 15.94 -26.52 19.43
C ILE A 39 16.61 -26.76 20.79
N PRO A 40 17.14 -25.73 21.46
CA PRO A 40 17.65 -25.84 22.84
C PRO A 40 16.53 -26.26 23.80
N ASP A 41 16.91 -27.02 24.84
CA ASP A 41 15.90 -27.56 25.78
C ASP A 41 15.18 -26.47 26.56
N ASP A 42 15.87 -25.39 26.93
CA ASP A 42 15.34 -24.21 27.61
C ASP A 42 14.39 -23.35 26.77
N LEU A 43 14.45 -23.46 25.43
CA LEU A 43 13.57 -22.75 24.48
C LEU A 43 12.45 -23.63 23.91
N ARG A 44 12.44 -24.92 24.22
CA ARG A 44 11.57 -25.91 23.61
C ARG A 44 10.07 -25.62 23.77
N GLU A 45 9.66 -25.18 24.95
CA GLU A 45 8.26 -24.84 25.25
C GLU A 45 7.83 -23.50 24.63
N LYS A 46 8.79 -22.61 24.38
CA LYS A 46 8.54 -21.27 23.82
C LYS A 46 8.45 -21.29 22.30
N ILE A 47 9.15 -22.23 21.64
CA ILE A 47 9.21 -22.28 20.17
C ILE A 47 7.98 -22.99 19.62
N LYS A 48 7.15 -22.22 18.94
CA LYS A 48 5.94 -22.68 18.25
C LYS A 48 6.06 -22.37 16.74
N TYR A 49 5.18 -22.94 15.94
CA TYR A 49 5.02 -22.53 14.55
C TYR A 49 4.71 -21.04 14.48
N GLY A 50 5.42 -20.30 13.62
CA GLY A 50 5.28 -18.85 13.51
C GLY A 50 6.05 -18.05 14.56
N SER A 51 6.79 -18.68 15.50
CA SER A 51 7.60 -17.93 16.47
C SER A 51 8.70 -17.13 15.79
N PRO A 52 8.86 -15.85 16.17
CA PRO A 52 10.00 -15.05 15.75
C PRO A 52 11.22 -15.44 16.58
N VAL A 53 12.28 -15.89 15.93
CA VAL A 53 13.50 -16.44 16.56
C VAL A 53 14.75 -15.74 16.08
N VAL A 54 15.82 -15.89 16.83
CA VAL A 54 17.18 -15.47 16.46
C VAL A 54 18.00 -16.70 16.11
N VAL A 55 18.62 -16.66 14.92
CA VAL A 55 19.43 -17.77 14.44
C VAL A 55 20.78 -17.32 13.90
N PRO A 56 21.84 -18.14 14.04
CA PRO A 56 23.14 -17.86 13.42
C PRO A 56 23.08 -18.16 11.93
N PHE A 57 23.48 -17.21 11.07
CA PHE A 57 23.43 -17.37 9.62
C PHE A 57 24.70 -16.88 8.93
N GLY A 58 25.35 -17.76 8.15
CA GLY A 58 26.54 -17.45 7.38
C GLY A 58 27.66 -16.90 8.24
N VAL A 59 28.22 -15.75 7.83
CA VAL A 59 29.27 -15.00 8.56
C VAL A 59 28.65 -14.09 9.64
N LYS A 60 27.33 -13.89 9.63
CA LYS A 60 26.62 -13.13 10.65
C LYS A 60 26.39 -14.03 11.86
N ASN A 61 26.72 -13.52 13.04
CA ASN A 61 26.56 -14.28 14.28
C ASN A 61 25.09 -14.46 14.69
N ALA A 62 24.19 -13.57 14.25
CA ALA A 62 22.76 -13.63 14.54
C ALA A 62 21.96 -12.88 13.47
N VAL A 63 20.83 -13.44 13.07
CA VAL A 63 19.80 -12.81 12.25
C VAL A 63 18.43 -13.19 12.79
N ASN A 64 17.44 -12.35 12.60
CA ASN A 64 16.06 -12.69 12.90
C ASN A 64 15.57 -13.76 11.91
N GLY A 65 14.60 -14.55 12.31
CA GLY A 65 13.94 -15.53 11.47
C GLY A 65 12.60 -15.92 12.05
N PHE A 66 11.87 -16.73 11.29
CA PHE A 66 10.55 -17.21 11.69
C PHE A 66 10.48 -18.72 11.52
N VAL A 67 9.94 -19.41 12.53
CA VAL A 67 9.74 -20.86 12.48
C VAL A 67 8.58 -21.18 11.56
N VAL A 68 8.84 -22.00 10.54
CA VAL A 68 7.86 -22.38 9.52
C VAL A 68 7.61 -23.88 9.46
N GLY A 69 8.15 -24.63 10.39
CA GLY A 69 7.97 -26.07 10.51
C GLY A 69 8.93 -26.71 11.48
N PHE A 70 8.76 -28.01 11.67
CA PHE A 70 9.58 -28.82 12.54
C PHE A 70 9.97 -30.12 11.83
N SER A 71 11.07 -30.74 12.24
CA SER A 71 11.55 -32.02 11.69
C SER A 71 12.29 -32.81 12.77
N ASP A 72 12.18 -34.13 12.71
CA ASP A 72 12.98 -35.04 13.54
C ASP A 72 14.22 -35.54 12.83
N THR A 73 14.28 -35.38 11.50
CA THR A 73 15.36 -35.84 10.65
C THR A 73 16.01 -34.67 9.92
N LEU A 74 17.27 -34.81 9.54
CA LEU A 74 18.02 -33.87 8.74
C LEU A 74 18.22 -34.46 7.33
N ASP A 75 18.08 -33.61 6.33
CA ASP A 75 18.43 -33.94 4.96
C ASP A 75 19.93 -33.66 4.76
N GLY A 76 20.80 -34.60 5.12
CA GLY A 76 22.24 -34.52 4.94
C GLY A 76 23.05 -34.49 6.24
N ASP A 77 24.34 -34.81 6.08
CA ASP A 77 25.31 -34.95 7.18
C ASP A 77 26.02 -33.60 7.43
N PHE A 78 25.34 -32.64 8.04
CA PHE A 78 25.92 -31.36 8.39
C PHE A 78 25.62 -30.97 9.84
N LYS A 79 26.55 -30.27 10.45
CA LYS A 79 26.41 -29.76 11.83
C LYS A 79 25.36 -28.66 11.91
N VAL A 80 24.25 -28.94 12.56
CA VAL A 80 23.16 -28.00 12.77
C VAL A 80 23.50 -27.04 13.91
N LYS A 81 23.28 -25.76 13.71
CA LYS A 81 23.46 -24.75 14.74
C LYS A 81 22.17 -24.59 15.55
N PRO A 82 22.24 -24.23 16.85
CA PRO A 82 21.06 -24.02 17.69
C PRO A 82 20.38 -22.69 17.37
N ILE A 83 19.08 -22.60 17.66
CA ILE A 83 18.37 -21.33 17.82
C ILE A 83 19.00 -20.61 19.01
N LEU A 84 19.22 -19.31 18.88
CA LEU A 84 19.87 -18.50 19.90
C LEU A 84 18.90 -17.93 20.92
N ASP A 85 17.70 -17.52 20.46
CA ASP A 85 16.68 -16.89 21.32
C ASP A 85 15.32 -16.83 20.62
N VAL A 86 14.27 -16.58 21.39
CA VAL A 86 12.90 -16.27 20.92
C VAL A 86 12.63 -14.80 21.18
N LEU A 87 12.20 -14.09 20.16
CA LEU A 87 12.04 -12.62 20.21
C LEU A 87 10.70 -12.19 20.84
N ASP A 88 9.70 -13.05 20.83
CA ASP A 88 8.37 -12.78 21.36
C ASP A 88 7.73 -14.13 21.72
N ASP A 89 7.07 -14.19 22.88
CA ASP A 89 6.32 -15.39 23.31
C ASP A 89 5.08 -15.64 22.43
N ASP A 90 4.65 -14.61 21.72
CA ASP A 90 3.55 -14.67 20.77
C ASP A 90 4.01 -15.10 19.37
N VAL A 91 3.22 -15.96 18.73
CA VAL A 91 3.45 -16.35 17.35
C VAL A 91 3.13 -15.21 16.41
N ALA A 92 4.03 -14.97 15.44
CA ALA A 92 3.84 -13.95 14.42
C ALA A 92 2.78 -14.37 13.38
N PHE A 93 2.73 -15.68 13.06
CA PHE A 93 1.95 -16.24 11.96
C PHE A 93 1.28 -17.55 12.36
N THR A 94 0.02 -17.72 11.92
CA THR A 94 -0.65 -19.03 11.91
C THR A 94 -0.25 -19.84 10.68
N PRO A 95 -0.49 -21.15 10.64
CA PRO A 95 -0.25 -21.95 9.44
C PRO A 95 -0.97 -21.42 8.20
N GLU A 96 -2.23 -21.03 8.32
CA GLU A 96 -3.05 -20.47 7.22
C GLU A 96 -2.46 -19.15 6.73
N TYR A 97 -2.02 -18.32 7.64
CA TYR A 97 -1.38 -17.05 7.28
C TYR A 97 -0.05 -17.30 6.55
N MET A 98 0.75 -18.27 6.99
CA MET A 98 1.98 -18.63 6.30
C MET A 98 1.70 -19.21 4.90
N GLN A 99 0.61 -19.96 4.70
CA GLN A 99 0.19 -20.37 3.35
C GLN A 99 -0.01 -19.19 2.41
N LEU A 100 -0.63 -18.10 2.90
CA LEU A 100 -0.80 -16.88 2.12
C LEU A 100 0.54 -16.27 1.74
N LEU A 101 1.48 -16.16 2.68
CA LEU A 101 2.80 -15.58 2.44
C LEU A 101 3.61 -16.41 1.44
N LEU A 102 3.61 -17.73 1.59
CA LEU A 102 4.26 -18.66 0.67
C LEU A 102 3.65 -18.60 -0.73
N TRP A 103 2.33 -18.57 -0.82
CA TRP A 103 1.66 -18.42 -2.10
C TRP A 103 2.04 -17.08 -2.77
N THR A 104 2.03 -15.98 -2.00
CA THR A 104 2.41 -14.67 -2.50
C THR A 104 3.84 -14.66 -3.05
N ALA A 105 4.79 -15.24 -2.31
CA ALA A 105 6.18 -15.32 -2.76
C ALA A 105 6.33 -16.13 -4.05
N LYS A 106 5.61 -17.25 -4.18
CA LYS A 106 5.62 -18.09 -5.39
C LYS A 106 4.96 -17.41 -6.57
N TYR A 107 3.77 -16.85 -6.36
CA TYR A 107 2.97 -16.22 -7.40
C TYR A 107 3.68 -15.00 -8.00
N TYR A 108 4.23 -14.14 -7.15
CA TYR A 108 4.96 -12.95 -7.59
C TYR A 108 6.46 -13.17 -7.83
N VAL A 109 6.92 -14.41 -7.77
CA VAL A 109 8.31 -14.83 -8.06
C VAL A 109 9.32 -13.96 -7.29
N CYS A 110 9.17 -13.89 -5.99
CA CYS A 110 10.02 -13.06 -5.12
C CYS A 110 10.48 -13.81 -3.87
N ASP A 111 11.39 -13.21 -3.13
CA ASP A 111 11.84 -13.75 -1.85
C ASP A 111 10.71 -13.72 -0.81
N LEU A 112 10.53 -14.83 -0.11
CA LEU A 112 9.55 -14.92 0.98
C LEU A 112 9.84 -13.91 2.09
N ASN A 113 11.13 -13.63 2.34
CA ASN A 113 11.52 -12.60 3.30
C ASN A 113 10.93 -11.22 2.95
N SER A 114 10.91 -10.85 1.66
CA SER A 114 10.29 -9.59 1.22
C SER A 114 8.79 -9.54 1.52
N VAL A 115 8.09 -10.67 1.38
CA VAL A 115 6.67 -10.79 1.73
C VAL A 115 6.47 -10.68 3.25
N ILE A 116 7.28 -11.39 4.02
CA ILE A 116 7.24 -11.34 5.49
C ILE A 116 7.49 -9.92 6.00
N GLN A 117 8.45 -9.19 5.44
CA GLN A 117 8.74 -7.81 5.85
C GLN A 117 7.52 -6.87 5.66
N VAL A 118 6.75 -7.05 4.59
CA VAL A 118 5.51 -6.29 4.37
C VAL A 118 4.41 -6.73 5.34
N ALA A 119 4.27 -8.03 5.55
CA ALA A 119 3.20 -8.63 6.34
C ALA A 119 3.40 -8.50 7.86
N ALA A 120 4.62 -8.72 8.34
CA ALA A 120 4.92 -8.78 9.77
C ALA A 120 5.04 -7.41 10.43
N ALA A 121 5.11 -6.32 9.64
CA ALA A 121 5.54 -5.02 10.17
C ALA A 121 6.78 -5.22 11.10
N SER A 122 7.90 -5.66 10.53
CA SER A 122 9.10 -6.20 11.23
C SER A 122 9.62 -5.35 12.40
N LYS A 123 9.17 -4.10 12.51
CA LYS A 123 9.45 -3.22 13.64
C LYS A 123 8.69 -3.57 14.93
N LEU A 124 7.65 -4.41 14.84
CA LEU A 124 6.84 -4.84 16.01
C LEU A 124 7.53 -5.93 16.84
N PHE A 125 8.55 -6.58 16.28
CA PHE A 125 9.34 -7.58 16.98
C PHE A 125 10.66 -6.98 17.48
N GLY A 126 11.16 -7.51 18.59
CA GLY A 126 12.45 -7.13 19.13
C GLY A 126 13.57 -7.19 18.07
N LYS A 127 14.56 -6.32 18.19
CA LYS A 127 15.73 -6.32 17.31
C LYS A 127 16.91 -6.85 18.09
N PHE A 128 17.67 -7.69 17.42
CA PHE A 128 18.95 -8.14 17.93
C PHE A 128 20.03 -7.11 17.55
N LYS A 129 20.78 -6.64 18.55
CA LYS A 129 21.93 -5.78 18.31
C LYS A 129 23.18 -6.42 18.88
N THR A 130 24.22 -6.49 18.06
CA THR A 130 25.54 -6.83 18.55
C THR A 130 26.10 -5.63 19.29
N LYS A 131 26.33 -5.77 20.60
CA LYS A 131 27.05 -4.82 21.39
C LYS A 131 28.52 -5.27 21.53
N ILE A 132 29.40 -4.31 21.44
CA ILE A 132 30.83 -4.49 21.49
C ILE A 132 31.35 -3.75 22.74
N THR A 133 32.00 -4.46 23.63
CA THR A 133 32.56 -3.92 24.87
C THR A 133 34.07 -4.01 24.81
N LYS A 134 34.75 -2.93 25.11
CA LYS A 134 36.23 -2.92 25.32
C LYS A 134 36.50 -3.47 26.71
N ILE A 135 37.26 -4.57 26.81
CA ILE A 135 37.50 -5.28 28.05
C ILE A 135 38.95 -5.07 28.62
N VAL A 136 39.73 -4.27 27.93
CA VAL A 136 41.10 -3.94 28.34
C VAL A 136 41.24 -2.41 28.35
N ARG A 137 41.78 -1.85 29.45
CA ARG A 137 41.95 -0.39 29.60
C ARG A 137 43.04 0.13 28.68
N ASP A 138 44.22 -0.47 28.74
CA ASP A 138 45.39 -0.11 27.95
C ASP A 138 45.90 -1.31 27.16
N CYS A 139 46.34 -1.08 25.95
CA CYS A 139 46.85 -2.11 25.06
C CYS A 139 48.14 -1.64 24.36
N ASP A 140 49.30 -2.18 24.81
CA ASP A 140 50.61 -1.94 24.20
C ASP A 140 50.92 -2.88 23.01
N GLY A 141 49.91 -3.57 22.50
CA GLY A 141 50.03 -4.53 21.42
C GLY A 141 50.29 -3.90 20.05
N ASN A 142 50.88 -4.69 19.14
CA ASN A 142 51.17 -4.31 17.75
C ASN A 142 49.84 -4.26 16.94
N LEU A 143 49.05 -3.18 17.12
CA LEU A 143 47.79 -2.91 16.47
C LEU A 143 47.98 -1.99 15.28
N ASN A 144 47.31 -2.29 14.16
CA ASN A 144 47.33 -1.39 13.02
C ASN A 144 46.37 -0.19 13.25
N GLU A 145 46.43 0.82 12.39
CA GLU A 145 45.69 2.06 12.47
C GLU A 145 44.17 1.83 12.60
N ASN A 146 43.60 0.88 11.84
CA ASN A 146 42.16 0.58 11.88
C ASN A 146 41.75 -0.09 13.20
N GLU A 147 42.60 -0.94 13.76
CA GLU A 147 42.37 -1.62 15.03
C GLU A 147 42.43 -0.61 16.19
N ARG A 148 43.41 0.29 16.19
CA ARG A 148 43.53 1.39 17.17
C ARG A 148 42.31 2.29 17.09
N LYS A 149 41.91 2.73 15.90
CA LYS A 149 40.73 3.59 15.69
C LYS A 149 39.44 2.99 16.26
N ILE A 150 39.27 1.68 16.19
CA ILE A 150 38.12 0.99 16.79
C ILE A 150 38.23 1.00 18.32
N LEU A 151 39.41 0.66 18.90
CA LEU A 151 39.59 0.61 20.34
C LEU A 151 39.50 1.98 21.01
N ASP A 152 40.00 3.02 20.36
CA ASP A 152 39.95 4.41 20.86
C ASP A 152 38.53 4.99 20.83
N THR A 153 37.68 4.47 19.92
CA THR A 153 36.28 4.87 19.83
C THR A 153 35.43 4.18 20.88
N LEU A 154 35.85 3.07 21.46
CA LEU A 154 35.17 2.30 22.48
C LEU A 154 35.57 2.76 23.88
N GLU A 155 34.62 3.07 24.74
CA GLU A 155 34.85 3.31 26.15
C GLU A 155 35.05 1.97 26.90
N PHE A 156 35.88 1.98 27.94
CA PHE A 156 36.19 0.78 28.73
C PHE A 156 34.92 0.32 29.46
N ASP A 157 34.61 -0.96 29.32
CA ASP A 157 33.43 -1.64 29.92
C ASP A 157 32.04 -1.08 29.54
N GLU A 158 31.99 -0.17 28.54
CA GLU A 158 30.74 0.34 28.02
C GLU A 158 30.32 -0.37 26.72
N PRO A 159 29.14 -1.01 26.68
CA PRO A 159 28.68 -1.72 25.51
C PRO A 159 28.16 -0.77 24.41
N THR A 160 28.89 -0.65 23.32
CA THR A 160 28.54 0.16 22.14
C THR A 160 27.96 -0.72 21.02
N SER A 161 26.89 -0.28 20.34
CA SER A 161 26.34 -1.06 19.23
C SER A 161 27.29 -1.06 18.02
N ASP A 162 27.35 -2.20 17.31
CA ASP A 162 28.21 -2.37 16.12
C ASP A 162 27.87 -1.33 15.02
N VAL A 163 26.60 -0.95 14.87
CA VAL A 163 26.12 0.06 13.92
C VAL A 163 26.64 1.46 14.30
N THR A 164 26.59 1.80 15.59
CA THR A 164 27.08 3.09 16.10
C THR A 164 28.57 3.17 15.95
N LEU A 165 29.28 2.08 16.28
CA LEU A 165 30.74 1.98 16.16
C LEU A 165 31.18 2.13 14.70
N LYS A 166 30.57 1.44 13.74
CA LYS A 166 30.84 1.59 12.30
C LYS A 166 30.67 3.02 11.82
N ARG A 167 29.58 3.69 12.25
CA ARG A 167 29.31 5.09 11.89
C ARG A 167 30.37 6.05 12.45
N LYS A 168 30.80 5.84 13.69
CA LYS A 168 31.86 6.67 14.33
C LYS A 168 33.25 6.47 13.70
N VAL A 169 33.60 5.21 13.39
CA VAL A 169 34.93 4.85 12.88
C VAL A 169 35.09 5.11 11.38
N GLN A 170 33.99 5.16 10.59
CA GLN A 170 33.99 5.45 9.14
C GLN A 170 34.99 4.59 8.31
N LEU A 171 35.09 3.31 8.63
CA LEU A 171 35.89 2.33 7.87
C LEU A 171 35.00 1.60 6.85
N SER A 172 35.62 1.17 5.73
CA SER A 172 34.95 0.27 4.81
C SER A 172 34.55 -1.03 5.52
N ARG A 173 33.47 -1.66 5.02
CA ARG A 173 32.93 -2.89 5.63
C ARG A 173 33.97 -3.99 5.80
N GLU A 174 34.87 -4.14 4.83
CA GLU A 174 35.89 -5.16 4.88
C GLU A 174 36.98 -4.84 5.91
N LYS A 175 37.49 -3.60 5.94
CA LYS A 175 38.48 -3.13 6.91
C LYS A 175 37.95 -3.24 8.34
N PHE A 176 36.68 -2.81 8.55
CA PHE A 176 36.03 -2.92 9.86
C PHE A 176 35.91 -4.39 10.32
N SER A 177 35.41 -5.28 9.43
CA SER A 177 35.24 -6.70 9.79
C SER A 177 36.54 -7.42 10.08
N ARG A 178 37.62 -7.08 9.36
CA ARG A 178 38.96 -7.64 9.58
C ARG A 178 39.53 -7.18 10.93
N ALA A 179 39.48 -5.90 11.22
CA ALA A 179 39.94 -5.33 12.47
C ALA A 179 39.15 -5.90 13.68
N MET A 180 37.83 -5.95 13.61
CA MET A 180 36.96 -6.52 14.64
C MET A 180 37.31 -7.97 14.95
N ARG A 181 37.56 -8.78 13.91
CA ARG A 181 37.93 -10.19 14.08
C ARG A 181 39.27 -10.32 14.83
N LYS A 182 40.28 -9.52 14.46
CA LYS A 182 41.56 -9.54 15.11
C LYS A 182 41.49 -9.07 16.56
N LEU A 183 40.80 -7.97 16.83
CA LEU A 183 40.61 -7.47 18.19
C LEU A 183 39.87 -8.48 19.09
N LYS A 184 38.90 -9.23 18.55
CA LYS A 184 38.22 -10.30 19.25
C LYS A 184 39.15 -11.50 19.54
N THR A 185 39.98 -11.88 18.54
CA THR A 185 40.96 -12.96 18.69
C THR A 185 42.05 -12.61 19.75
N LEU A 186 42.41 -11.35 19.84
CA LEU A 186 43.36 -10.84 20.82
C LEU A 186 42.70 -10.65 22.21
N GLY A 187 41.44 -10.89 22.37
CA GLY A 187 40.74 -10.73 23.65
C GLY A 187 40.61 -9.27 24.12
N LEU A 188 40.72 -8.29 23.23
CA LEU A 188 40.66 -6.86 23.57
C LEU A 188 39.26 -6.32 23.61
N ILE A 189 38.34 -6.98 22.88
CA ILE A 189 36.91 -6.67 22.83
C ILE A 189 36.07 -7.92 23.03
N LYS A 190 34.95 -7.74 23.70
CA LYS A 190 33.86 -8.74 23.79
C LYS A 190 32.72 -8.31 22.88
N SER A 191 32.17 -9.25 22.19
CA SER A 191 31.01 -9.01 21.32
C SER A 191 29.89 -9.88 21.81
N GLU A 192 28.83 -9.25 22.31
CA GLU A 192 27.62 -9.90 22.82
C GLU A 192 26.44 -9.49 21.98
N ASN A 193 25.58 -10.47 21.74
CA ASN A 193 24.33 -10.21 21.08
C ASN A 193 23.28 -10.01 22.17
N ILE A 194 22.71 -8.82 22.23
CA ILE A 194 21.68 -8.48 23.21
C ILE A 194 20.38 -8.31 22.47
N SER A 195 19.35 -9.04 22.93
CA SER A 195 17.99 -8.79 22.48
C SER A 195 17.55 -7.42 23.02
N GLU A 196 17.25 -6.49 22.12
CA GLU A 196 16.52 -5.30 22.51
C GLU A 196 15.04 -5.64 22.48
N GLU A 197 14.40 -5.50 23.62
CA GLU A 197 12.95 -5.58 23.70
C GLU A 197 12.29 -4.65 22.67
N PRO A 198 11.11 -5.01 22.15
CA PRO A 198 10.40 -4.15 21.23
C PRO A 198 10.30 -2.75 21.82
N LYS A 199 10.67 -1.73 21.06
CA LYS A 199 10.52 -0.33 21.50
C LYS A 199 9.04 0.05 21.70
N ILE A 200 8.15 -0.76 21.14
CA ILE A 200 6.72 -0.59 21.17
C ILE A 200 6.18 -1.57 22.21
N ARG A 201 5.66 -1.01 23.29
CA ARG A 201 5.02 -1.76 24.38
C ARG A 201 3.55 -1.33 24.50
N GLU A 202 2.77 -2.14 25.19
CA GLU A 202 1.44 -1.75 25.62
C GLU A 202 1.52 -0.42 26.36
N LYS A 203 0.60 0.48 26.04
CA LYS A 203 0.48 1.74 26.76
C LYS A 203 -0.37 1.49 28.00
N THR A 204 0.22 1.68 29.17
CA THR A 204 -0.52 1.60 30.43
C THR A 204 -0.85 3.00 30.92
N GLN A 205 -2.01 3.14 31.56
CA GLN A 205 -2.36 4.31 32.37
C GLN A 205 -2.82 3.86 33.74
N LYS A 206 -2.55 4.71 34.73
CA LYS A 206 -2.95 4.44 36.11
C LYS A 206 -4.40 4.87 36.31
N TYR A 207 -5.17 3.94 36.84
CA TYR A 207 -6.56 4.13 37.23
C TYR A 207 -6.70 4.04 38.73
N VAL A 208 -7.78 4.62 39.23
CA VAL A 208 -8.20 4.52 40.64
C VAL A 208 -9.57 3.91 40.66
N LYS A 209 -9.73 2.84 41.42
CA LYS A 209 -11.00 2.19 41.74
C LYS A 209 -11.34 2.48 43.18
N ILE A 210 -12.58 2.83 43.43
CA ILE A 210 -13.06 3.08 44.78
C ILE A 210 -13.60 1.79 45.35
N LEU A 211 -12.99 1.32 46.45
CA LEU A 211 -13.38 0.06 47.08
C LEU A 211 -14.33 0.29 48.26
N SER A 212 -14.15 1.40 49.00
CA SER A 212 -14.99 1.72 50.18
C SER A 212 -15.01 3.24 50.39
N LYS A 213 -16.12 3.73 50.99
CA LYS A 213 -16.26 5.12 51.46
C LYS A 213 -16.27 5.19 52.99
N SER A 214 -16.25 4.05 53.67
CA SER A 214 -16.30 3.98 55.14
C SER A 214 -14.93 4.31 55.72
N THR A 215 -14.78 5.51 56.24
CA THR A 215 -13.54 5.96 56.87
C THR A 215 -13.84 7.04 57.91
N GLU A 216 -13.12 7.01 59.03
CA GLU A 216 -13.13 8.09 60.06
C GLU A 216 -12.27 9.27 59.68
N ASN A 217 -11.44 9.14 58.66
CA ASN A 217 -10.55 10.19 58.16
C ASN A 217 -11.33 11.23 57.35
N LYS A 218 -11.56 12.43 57.96
CA LYS A 218 -12.29 13.53 57.34
C LYS A 218 -11.74 13.94 55.99
N THR A 219 -10.44 13.81 55.77
CA THR A 219 -9.81 14.14 54.48
C THR A 219 -10.25 13.13 53.38
N PHE A 220 -10.28 11.85 53.69
CA PHE A 220 -10.68 10.82 52.74
C PHE A 220 -12.19 10.85 52.47
N SER A 221 -12.98 10.99 53.54
CA SER A 221 -14.43 11.12 53.45
C SER A 221 -14.84 12.28 52.54
N LYS A 222 -14.10 13.42 52.56
CA LYS A 222 -14.40 14.59 51.77
C LYS A 222 -14.24 14.33 50.25
N PHE A 223 -13.16 13.71 49.80
CA PHE A 223 -12.93 13.50 48.36
C PHE A 223 -13.56 12.24 47.80
N LEU A 224 -13.92 11.23 48.64
CA LEU A 224 -14.59 10.02 48.19
C LEU A 224 -16.11 10.16 48.15
N LYS A 225 -16.70 11.19 48.75
CA LYS A 225 -18.15 11.36 48.93
C LYS A 225 -18.90 11.35 47.59
N ASP A 226 -18.36 12.04 46.57
CA ASP A 226 -19.05 12.30 45.31
C ASP A 226 -18.83 11.23 44.25
N PHE A 227 -18.11 10.15 44.58
CA PHE A 227 -17.82 9.06 43.66
C PHE A 227 -18.55 7.78 44.06
N GLU A 228 -18.93 6.95 43.11
CA GLU A 228 -19.55 5.66 43.36
C GLU A 228 -18.51 4.58 43.62
N ILE A 229 -18.89 3.60 44.51
CA ILE A 229 -18.07 2.42 44.79
C ILE A 229 -18.02 1.56 43.52
N GLU A 230 -16.89 0.91 43.26
CA GLU A 230 -16.58 0.08 42.09
C GLU A 230 -16.31 0.86 40.78
N ASN A 231 -16.54 2.18 40.76
CA ASN A 231 -16.20 2.95 39.58
C ASN A 231 -14.70 3.17 39.42
N GLU A 232 -14.25 3.09 38.16
CA GLU A 232 -12.84 3.29 37.78
C GLU A 232 -12.67 4.68 37.14
N PHE A 233 -11.69 5.41 37.63
CA PHE A 233 -11.37 6.75 37.09
C PHE A 233 -9.91 6.79 36.66
N LEU A 234 -9.62 7.55 35.60
CA LEU A 234 -8.24 7.87 35.23
C LEU A 234 -7.57 8.64 36.37
N LEU A 235 -6.42 8.18 36.84
CA LEU A 235 -5.73 8.78 37.99
C LEU A 235 -5.55 10.30 37.86
N SER A 236 -5.15 10.78 36.69
CA SER A 236 -4.93 12.21 36.43
C SER A 236 -6.21 13.05 36.49
N GLU A 237 -7.34 12.50 36.08
CA GLU A 237 -8.67 13.14 36.15
C GLU A 237 -9.22 13.05 37.55
N PHE A 238 -9.12 11.90 38.19
CA PHE A 238 -9.55 11.71 39.57
C PHE A 238 -8.89 12.71 40.52
N LEU A 239 -7.58 12.91 40.39
CA LEU A 239 -6.85 13.87 41.22
C LEU A 239 -7.36 15.30 41.04
N LYS A 240 -7.79 15.67 39.84
CA LYS A 240 -8.38 16.99 39.54
C LYS A 240 -9.79 17.13 40.11
N ILE A 241 -10.66 16.17 39.81
CA ILE A 241 -12.07 16.21 40.21
C ILE A 241 -12.21 16.08 41.73
N ALA A 242 -11.44 15.20 42.33
CA ALA A 242 -11.42 14.95 43.76
C ALA A 242 -10.65 16.01 44.57
N HIS A 243 -10.04 16.97 43.90
CA HIS A 243 -9.19 18.00 44.49
C HIS A 243 -8.19 17.41 45.51
N THR A 244 -7.53 16.29 45.12
CA THR A 244 -6.61 15.56 46.01
C THR A 244 -5.25 15.38 45.37
N THR A 245 -4.29 14.86 46.12
CA THR A 245 -2.92 14.62 45.62
C THR A 245 -2.57 13.15 45.61
N LEU A 246 -1.61 12.74 44.79
CA LEU A 246 -1.14 11.37 44.68
C LEU A 246 -0.65 10.80 46.05
N PRO A 247 0.12 11.55 46.89
CA PRO A 247 0.50 11.07 48.20
C PRO A 247 -0.70 10.80 49.12
N THR A 248 -1.73 11.65 49.08
CA THR A 248 -2.97 11.47 49.85
C THR A 248 -3.72 10.24 49.36
N LEU A 249 -3.82 10.03 48.07
CA LEU A 249 -4.48 8.88 47.49
C LEU A 249 -3.77 7.56 47.77
N LYS A 250 -2.43 7.56 47.82
CA LYS A 250 -1.64 6.39 48.23
C LYS A 250 -1.89 6.01 49.71
N LYS A 251 -2.13 7.01 50.58
CA LYS A 251 -2.53 6.71 51.97
C LYS A 251 -3.92 6.08 52.04
N ALA A 252 -4.88 6.56 51.26
CA ALA A 252 -6.20 5.97 51.15
C ALA A 252 -6.16 4.53 50.59
N GLN A 253 -5.20 4.23 49.71
CA GLN A 253 -4.93 2.89 49.23
C GLN A 253 -4.43 1.96 50.35
N VAL A 254 -3.55 2.44 51.21
CA VAL A 254 -3.06 1.67 52.37
C VAL A 254 -4.21 1.36 53.37
N GLU A 255 -5.18 2.27 53.48
CA GLU A 255 -6.40 2.05 54.27
C GLU A 255 -7.47 1.20 53.55
N GLY A 256 -7.18 0.69 52.34
CA GLY A 256 -8.11 -0.16 51.59
C GLY A 256 -9.35 0.56 51.03
N LEU A 257 -9.33 1.89 50.94
CA LEU A 257 -10.45 2.69 50.45
C LEU A 257 -10.47 2.78 48.93
N VAL A 258 -9.29 2.76 48.34
CA VAL A 258 -9.09 2.84 46.88
C VAL A 258 -8.01 1.85 46.43
N GLU A 259 -8.08 1.44 45.18
CA GLU A 259 -7.05 0.67 44.52
C GLU A 259 -6.48 1.50 43.37
N ILE A 260 -5.16 1.67 43.31
CA ILE A 260 -4.45 2.26 42.17
C ILE A 260 -3.85 1.13 41.39
N PHE A 261 -4.28 0.96 40.15
CA PHE A 261 -3.81 -0.11 39.29
C PHE A 261 -3.46 0.42 37.88
N GLU A 262 -2.68 -0.33 37.12
CA GLU A 262 -2.37 -0.03 35.75
C GLU A 262 -3.31 -0.77 34.82
N LYS A 263 -3.92 -0.05 33.88
CA LYS A 263 -4.80 -0.61 32.86
C LYS A 263 -4.19 -0.37 31.50
N ASN A 264 -4.19 -1.39 30.66
CA ASN A 264 -3.75 -1.27 29.29
C ASN A 264 -4.72 -0.41 28.50
N ILE A 265 -4.19 0.58 27.79
CA ILE A 265 -4.96 1.47 26.95
C ILE A 265 -4.54 1.27 25.52
N TYR A 266 -5.51 0.99 24.68
CA TYR A 266 -5.31 0.89 23.25
C TYR A 266 -5.30 2.27 22.60
N ARG A 267 -4.24 2.56 21.80
CA ARG A 267 -4.19 3.74 20.93
C ARG A 267 -5.19 3.51 19.81
N ASN A 268 -6.34 4.14 19.89
CA ASN A 268 -7.38 4.00 18.88
C ASN A 268 -7.42 5.24 17.98
N PRO A 269 -7.03 5.14 16.68
CA PRO A 269 -7.11 6.27 15.76
C PRO A 269 -8.53 6.81 15.58
N LEU A 270 -9.56 6.01 15.92
CA LEU A 270 -10.97 6.35 15.75
C LEU A 270 -11.56 7.10 16.94
N GLU A 271 -10.82 7.28 18.02
CA GLU A 271 -11.29 7.95 19.24
C GLU A 271 -11.73 9.41 19.00
N ILE A 272 -11.18 10.05 17.95
CA ILE A 272 -11.59 11.37 17.49
C ILE A 272 -13.06 11.47 17.11
N TYR A 273 -13.71 10.34 16.80
CA TYR A 273 -15.13 10.27 16.42
C TYR A 273 -16.06 9.85 17.57
N SER A 274 -15.54 9.73 18.80
CA SER A 274 -16.32 9.24 19.96
C SER A 274 -17.54 10.11 20.31
N ASN A 275 -17.51 11.39 19.94
CA ASN A 275 -18.62 12.33 20.19
C ASN A 275 -19.62 12.42 19.01
N GLU A 276 -19.39 11.72 17.90
CA GLU A 276 -20.30 11.68 16.77
C GLU A 276 -21.44 10.66 17.00
N LYS A 277 -22.61 10.97 16.50
CA LYS A 277 -23.77 10.10 16.64
C LYS A 277 -23.65 8.87 15.74
N MET A 278 -24.02 7.73 16.27
CA MET A 278 -24.22 6.51 15.49
C MET A 278 -25.26 6.75 14.37
N THR A 279 -25.04 6.08 13.24
CA THR A 279 -25.94 6.17 12.08
C THR A 279 -26.69 4.85 11.90
N ASP A 280 -27.96 4.94 11.53
CA ASP A 280 -28.78 3.77 11.25
C ASP A 280 -28.50 3.18 9.86
N PHE A 281 -28.88 1.93 9.66
CA PHE A 281 -28.84 1.29 8.35
C PHE A 281 -30.06 1.77 7.54
N PRO A 282 -29.86 2.43 6.38
CA PRO A 282 -30.96 2.80 5.53
C PRO A 282 -31.60 1.55 4.90
N GLU A 283 -32.84 1.68 4.50
CA GLU A 283 -33.50 0.64 3.70
C GLU A 283 -32.83 0.53 2.33
N LEU A 284 -32.57 -0.70 1.91
CA LEU A 284 -32.06 -1.00 0.58
C LEU A 284 -33.16 -0.79 -0.47
N SER A 285 -32.80 -0.29 -1.65
CA SER A 285 -33.70 -0.27 -2.80
C SER A 285 -34.08 -1.71 -3.22
N GLU A 286 -35.10 -1.87 -4.04
CA GLU A 286 -35.50 -3.20 -4.53
C GLU A 286 -34.38 -3.90 -5.31
N GLU A 287 -33.63 -3.16 -6.12
CA GLU A 287 -32.47 -3.68 -6.83
C GLU A 287 -31.36 -4.12 -5.87
N GLN A 288 -31.08 -3.31 -4.85
CA GLN A 288 -30.10 -3.65 -3.82
C GLN A 288 -30.56 -4.84 -2.96
N LYS A 289 -31.82 -4.94 -2.60
CA LYS A 289 -32.41 -6.08 -1.87
C LYS A 289 -32.21 -7.38 -2.67
N PHE A 290 -32.52 -7.34 -3.96
CA PHE A 290 -32.32 -8.50 -4.83
C PHE A 290 -30.86 -8.96 -4.86
N VAL A 291 -29.92 -8.02 -5.06
CA VAL A 291 -28.48 -8.32 -5.07
C VAL A 291 -28.00 -8.81 -3.70
N PHE A 292 -28.49 -8.19 -2.61
CA PHE A 292 -28.19 -8.61 -1.24
C PHE A 292 -28.61 -10.06 -0.98
N GLU A 293 -29.82 -10.46 -1.39
CA GLU A 293 -30.32 -11.82 -1.21
C GLU A 293 -29.46 -12.84 -1.98
N LYS A 294 -29.12 -12.52 -3.23
CA LYS A 294 -28.29 -13.40 -4.07
C LYS A 294 -26.90 -13.58 -3.51
N ILE A 295 -26.26 -12.50 -3.06
CA ILE A 295 -24.93 -12.58 -2.46
C ILE A 295 -24.99 -13.25 -1.08
N SER A 296 -26.04 -13.02 -0.29
CA SER A 296 -26.26 -13.68 0.99
C SER A 296 -26.31 -15.21 0.85
N GLN A 297 -27.01 -15.72 -0.16
CA GLN A 297 -27.03 -17.16 -0.46
C GLN A 297 -25.63 -17.70 -0.78
N LYS A 298 -24.79 -16.91 -1.47
CA LYS A 298 -23.41 -17.30 -1.76
C LYS A 298 -22.52 -17.28 -0.50
N ILE A 299 -22.78 -16.34 0.41
CA ILE A 299 -22.10 -16.29 1.74
C ILE A 299 -22.46 -17.54 2.56
N ASP A 300 -23.77 -17.90 2.60
CA ASP A 300 -24.25 -19.08 3.32
C ASP A 300 -23.61 -20.37 2.79
N ASN A 301 -23.43 -20.44 1.48
CA ASN A 301 -22.76 -21.55 0.77
C ASN A 301 -21.22 -21.48 0.83
N ARG A 302 -20.63 -20.50 1.51
CA ARG A 302 -19.17 -20.27 1.59
C ARG A 302 -18.49 -20.22 0.23
N GLN A 303 -19.11 -19.58 -0.74
CA GLN A 303 -18.54 -19.45 -2.08
C GLN A 303 -17.33 -18.54 -2.05
N THR A 304 -16.19 -19.03 -2.52
CA THR A 304 -14.92 -18.29 -2.54
C THR A 304 -14.56 -17.70 -3.91
N GLU A 305 -15.34 -18.05 -4.96
CA GLU A 305 -15.15 -17.41 -6.27
C GLU A 305 -15.57 -15.92 -6.19
N PRO A 306 -14.77 -15.02 -6.79
CA PRO A 306 -15.04 -13.59 -6.70
C PRO A 306 -16.42 -13.22 -7.26
N ILE A 307 -17.10 -12.37 -6.53
CA ILE A 307 -18.38 -11.75 -6.93
C ILE A 307 -18.07 -10.31 -7.33
N LEU A 308 -18.57 -9.87 -8.48
CA LEU A 308 -18.45 -8.49 -8.93
C LEU A 308 -19.81 -7.78 -8.85
N VAL A 309 -19.84 -6.69 -8.11
CA VAL A 309 -20.96 -5.74 -8.08
C VAL A 309 -20.61 -4.56 -8.98
N HIS A 310 -21.13 -4.57 -10.19
CA HIS A 310 -21.05 -3.46 -11.12
C HIS A 310 -22.21 -2.50 -10.87
N GLY A 311 -21.93 -1.37 -10.27
CA GLY A 311 -22.99 -0.40 -9.97
C GLY A 311 -22.59 0.99 -10.46
N VAL A 312 -23.51 1.68 -11.14
CA VAL A 312 -23.28 3.07 -11.55
C VAL A 312 -22.82 3.95 -10.37
N THR A 313 -22.22 5.09 -10.68
CA THR A 313 -21.80 6.03 -9.64
C THR A 313 -23.02 6.47 -8.81
N ALA A 314 -22.89 6.46 -7.47
CA ALA A 314 -23.98 6.74 -6.53
C ALA A 314 -25.15 5.74 -6.55
N SER A 315 -24.94 4.49 -6.96
CA SER A 315 -25.94 3.42 -6.87
C SER A 315 -26.11 2.83 -5.46
N GLY A 316 -25.36 3.35 -4.46
CA GLY A 316 -25.43 2.87 -3.07
C GLY A 316 -24.71 1.56 -2.82
N LYS A 317 -23.68 1.20 -3.60
CA LYS A 317 -22.80 0.02 -3.36
C LYS A 317 -22.36 -0.10 -1.92
N THR A 318 -21.99 1.01 -1.30
CA THR A 318 -21.50 1.03 0.09
C THR A 318 -22.56 0.55 1.09
N GLU A 319 -23.83 0.89 0.89
CA GLU A 319 -24.92 0.44 1.77
C GLU A 319 -25.20 -1.05 1.59
N LEU A 320 -25.09 -1.56 0.37
CA LEU A 320 -25.10 -3.00 0.12
C LEU A 320 -23.95 -3.71 0.86
N TYR A 321 -22.73 -3.17 0.81
CA TYR A 321 -21.61 -3.74 1.54
C TYR A 321 -21.87 -3.76 3.05
N PHE A 322 -22.35 -2.66 3.62
CA PHE A 322 -22.68 -2.59 5.05
C PHE A 322 -23.73 -3.61 5.46
N SER A 323 -24.74 -3.84 4.63
CA SER A 323 -25.77 -4.85 4.88
C SER A 323 -25.19 -6.28 4.84
N LEU A 324 -24.31 -6.59 3.89
CA LEU A 324 -23.59 -7.87 3.82
C LEU A 324 -22.65 -8.05 5.01
N MET A 325 -21.93 -6.99 5.40
CA MET A 325 -21.05 -6.99 6.55
C MET A 325 -21.82 -7.26 7.83
N LYS A 326 -22.97 -6.61 8.02
CA LYS A 326 -23.85 -6.84 9.18
C LYS A 326 -24.26 -8.30 9.29
N LYS A 327 -24.74 -8.92 8.22
CA LYS A 327 -25.07 -10.34 8.19
C LYS A 327 -23.91 -11.22 8.67
N VAL A 328 -22.72 -11.00 8.14
CA VAL A 328 -21.54 -11.81 8.47
C VAL A 328 -21.07 -11.62 9.91
N ILE A 329 -21.20 -10.39 10.46
CA ILE A 329 -20.87 -10.08 11.84
C ILE A 329 -21.89 -10.71 12.81
N ASP A 330 -23.18 -10.66 12.46
CA ASP A 330 -24.24 -11.29 13.23
C ASP A 330 -24.04 -12.84 13.30
N GLU A 331 -23.39 -13.45 12.30
CA GLU A 331 -22.94 -14.85 12.32
C GLU A 331 -21.65 -15.09 13.13
N GLY A 332 -21.10 -14.08 13.76
CA GLY A 332 -19.88 -14.17 14.57
C GLY A 332 -18.56 -14.21 13.80
N LYS A 333 -18.59 -13.94 12.50
CA LYS A 333 -17.39 -13.86 11.65
C LYS A 333 -16.90 -12.40 11.49
N ASN A 334 -15.68 -12.24 11.00
CA ASN A 334 -15.05 -10.95 10.82
C ASN A 334 -15.01 -10.54 9.34
N VAL A 335 -14.85 -9.25 9.09
CA VAL A 335 -14.86 -8.66 7.75
C VAL A 335 -13.56 -7.90 7.48
N LEU A 336 -12.97 -8.12 6.29
CA LEU A 336 -11.89 -7.30 5.74
C LEU A 336 -12.50 -6.40 4.65
N PHE A 337 -12.37 -5.07 4.82
CA PHE A 337 -12.84 -4.09 3.87
C PHE A 337 -11.66 -3.31 3.29
N LEU A 338 -11.35 -3.53 2.03
CA LEU A 338 -10.25 -2.87 1.32
C LEU A 338 -10.76 -1.65 0.54
N ALA A 339 -10.07 -0.54 0.71
CA ALA A 339 -10.24 0.69 -0.05
C ALA A 339 -8.95 1.07 -0.78
N PRO A 340 -9.04 1.74 -1.96
CA PRO A 340 -7.87 1.93 -2.82
C PRO A 340 -6.81 2.84 -2.21
N GLU A 341 -7.21 3.90 -1.51
CA GLU A 341 -6.32 4.93 -1.00
C GLU A 341 -6.52 5.17 0.50
N ILE A 342 -5.47 5.66 1.16
CA ILE A 342 -5.49 5.93 2.61
C ILE A 342 -6.60 6.92 2.99
N ALA A 343 -6.78 7.96 2.18
CA ALA A 343 -7.80 8.98 2.43
C ALA A 343 -9.22 8.39 2.35
N ILE A 344 -9.49 7.59 1.30
CA ILE A 344 -10.76 6.89 1.13
C ILE A 344 -10.96 5.85 2.24
N ALA A 345 -9.92 5.09 2.59
CA ALA A 345 -9.95 4.16 3.70
C ALA A 345 -10.32 4.86 5.02
N SER A 346 -9.80 6.06 5.26
CA SER A 346 -10.13 6.84 6.46
C SER A 346 -11.58 7.29 6.48
N MET A 347 -12.11 7.78 5.36
CA MET A 347 -13.53 8.17 5.24
C MET A 347 -14.47 6.96 5.41
N LEU A 348 -14.17 5.84 4.75
CA LEU A 348 -14.92 4.60 4.89
C LEU A 348 -14.85 4.06 6.32
N THR A 349 -13.69 4.16 6.96
CA THR A 349 -13.54 3.75 8.36
C THR A 349 -14.43 4.58 9.29
N LYS A 350 -14.48 5.90 9.10
CA LYS A 350 -15.40 6.76 9.85
C LYS A 350 -16.85 6.31 9.67
N LYS A 351 -17.33 6.18 8.43
CA LYS A 351 -18.70 5.71 8.12
C LYS A 351 -18.96 4.33 8.73
N THR A 352 -18.02 3.41 8.61
CA THR A 352 -18.14 2.06 9.19
C THR A 352 -18.18 2.10 10.71
N ALA A 353 -17.33 2.90 11.36
CA ALA A 353 -17.27 3.01 12.81
C ALA A 353 -18.54 3.64 13.40
N LEU A 354 -19.12 4.63 12.72
CA LEU A 354 -20.39 5.25 13.12
C LEU A 354 -21.59 4.32 12.91
N ARG A 355 -21.47 3.29 12.06
CA ARG A 355 -22.51 2.31 11.77
C ARG A 355 -22.43 1.07 12.66
N PHE A 356 -21.22 0.58 12.93
CA PHE A 356 -20.99 -0.69 13.62
C PHE A 356 -20.40 -0.56 15.04
N GLY A 357 -20.09 0.65 15.49
CA GLY A 357 -19.42 0.92 16.77
C GLY A 357 -17.90 1.01 16.65
N LEU A 358 -17.33 2.00 17.34
CA LEU A 358 -15.89 2.30 17.33
C LEU A 358 -15.03 1.15 17.86
N GLU A 359 -15.61 0.36 18.80
CA GLU A 359 -14.96 -0.79 19.42
C GLU A 359 -14.83 -1.99 18.48
N ASN A 360 -15.72 -2.12 17.48
CA ASN A 360 -15.76 -3.22 16.54
C ASN A 360 -14.88 -2.99 15.29
N VAL A 361 -14.51 -1.73 15.04
CA VAL A 361 -13.82 -1.32 13.82
C VAL A 361 -12.36 -0.97 14.09
N ALA A 362 -11.49 -1.30 13.16
CA ALA A 362 -10.10 -0.84 13.14
C ALA A 362 -9.70 -0.39 11.73
N ILE A 363 -8.72 0.52 11.67
CA ILE A 363 -8.13 0.98 10.41
C ILE A 363 -6.70 0.44 10.26
N TRP A 364 -6.31 0.07 9.01
CA TRP A 364 -4.97 -0.44 8.72
C TRP A 364 -4.40 0.13 7.44
N HIS A 365 -3.39 0.98 7.57
CA HIS A 365 -2.61 1.53 6.43
C HIS A 365 -1.20 1.96 6.86
N SER A 366 -0.37 2.41 5.91
CA SER A 366 1.03 2.77 6.16
C SER A 366 1.20 3.99 7.08
N SER A 367 0.23 4.92 7.10
CA SER A 367 0.34 6.19 7.85
C SER A 367 -0.03 6.09 9.32
N ILE A 368 -0.63 4.97 9.80
CA ILE A 368 -0.83 4.76 11.23
C ILE A 368 0.50 4.42 11.91
N SER A 369 0.69 4.91 13.13
CA SER A 369 1.93 4.70 13.88
C SER A 369 2.17 3.22 14.20
N ASP A 370 3.43 2.87 14.41
CA ASP A 370 3.78 1.50 14.78
C ASP A 370 3.14 1.08 16.12
N GLY A 371 2.91 2.03 17.05
CA GLY A 371 2.19 1.80 18.31
C GLY A 371 0.71 1.48 18.10
N GLU A 372 0.03 2.20 17.21
CA GLU A 372 -1.36 1.92 16.84
C GLU A 372 -1.48 0.56 16.14
N LYS A 373 -0.55 0.22 15.23
CA LYS A 373 -0.50 -1.11 14.60
C LYS A 373 -0.35 -2.23 15.62
N PHE A 374 0.50 -2.03 16.62
CA PHE A 374 0.68 -2.98 17.70
C PHE A 374 -0.63 -3.20 18.46
N ASP A 375 -1.29 -2.13 18.88
CA ASP A 375 -2.53 -2.21 19.67
C ASP A 375 -3.68 -2.82 18.85
N ILE A 376 -3.81 -2.46 17.57
CA ILE A 376 -4.78 -3.07 16.65
C ILE A 376 -4.51 -4.56 16.48
N ARG A 377 -3.24 -4.97 16.37
CA ARG A 377 -2.86 -6.39 16.30
C ARG A 377 -3.26 -7.15 17.55
N GLN A 378 -3.05 -6.58 18.75
CA GLN A 378 -3.49 -7.20 19.99
C GLN A 378 -5.02 -7.35 20.05
N ARG A 379 -5.76 -6.32 19.62
CA ARG A 379 -7.23 -6.39 19.52
C ARG A 379 -7.70 -7.47 18.53
N MET A 380 -7.02 -7.62 17.38
CA MET A 380 -7.33 -8.69 16.41
C MET A 380 -7.05 -10.09 16.99
N LYS A 381 -5.94 -10.28 17.72
CA LYS A 381 -5.64 -11.54 18.41
C LYS A 381 -6.71 -11.94 19.40
N GLN A 382 -7.27 -10.96 20.13
CA GLN A 382 -8.36 -11.12 21.10
C GLN A 382 -9.75 -11.22 20.44
N ASN A 383 -9.82 -11.22 19.10
CA ASN A 383 -11.07 -11.20 18.31
C ASN A 383 -12.02 -10.01 18.66
N LYS A 384 -11.44 -8.88 19.11
CA LYS A 384 -12.16 -7.64 19.41
C LYS A 384 -12.38 -6.76 18.18
N VAL A 385 -11.65 -6.99 17.09
CA VAL A 385 -11.86 -6.30 15.81
C VAL A 385 -12.77 -7.18 14.96
N LYS A 386 -13.96 -6.68 14.67
CA LYS A 386 -14.94 -7.35 13.80
C LYS A 386 -14.80 -6.91 12.34
N ILE A 387 -14.46 -5.65 12.13
CA ILE A 387 -14.26 -5.07 10.81
C ILE A 387 -12.89 -4.41 10.76
N LEU A 388 -12.06 -4.85 9.82
CA LEU A 388 -10.81 -4.20 9.50
C LEU A 388 -10.97 -3.45 8.18
N VAL A 389 -10.95 -2.13 8.23
CA VAL A 389 -10.93 -1.28 7.04
C VAL A 389 -9.49 -0.89 6.74
N GLY A 390 -9.07 -0.97 5.50
CA GLY A 390 -7.72 -0.55 5.20
C GLY A 390 -7.37 -0.43 3.73
N ALA A 391 -6.20 0.13 3.48
CA ALA A 391 -5.62 0.20 2.14
C ALA A 391 -4.90 -1.13 1.80
N ARG A 392 -4.27 -1.17 0.64
CA ARG A 392 -3.55 -2.33 0.08
C ARG A 392 -2.88 -3.26 1.11
N SER A 393 -2.17 -2.71 2.08
CA SER A 393 -1.43 -3.52 3.06
C SER A 393 -2.31 -4.24 4.08
N ALA A 394 -3.58 -3.88 4.19
CA ALA A 394 -4.50 -4.52 5.13
C ALA A 394 -4.79 -5.99 4.77
N VAL A 395 -4.56 -6.40 3.54
CA VAL A 395 -4.69 -7.81 3.10
C VAL A 395 -3.75 -8.75 3.86
N PHE A 396 -2.65 -8.21 4.41
CA PHE A 396 -1.71 -8.95 5.25
C PHE A 396 -1.91 -8.71 6.76
N ALA A 397 -2.99 -8.07 7.19
CA ALA A 397 -3.27 -7.95 8.61
C ALA A 397 -3.72 -9.32 9.18
N PRO A 398 -3.31 -9.70 10.40
CA PRO A 398 -3.62 -11.01 10.97
C PRO A 398 -5.04 -11.08 11.54
N LEU A 399 -6.03 -10.72 10.72
CA LEU A 399 -7.45 -10.83 11.06
C LEU A 399 -7.87 -12.30 10.99
N LYS A 400 -8.50 -12.79 12.05
CA LYS A 400 -8.94 -14.18 12.17
C LYS A 400 -10.41 -14.32 11.77
N ASN A 401 -10.83 -15.55 11.49
CA ASN A 401 -12.23 -15.92 11.26
C ASN A 401 -12.94 -15.01 10.23
N ILE A 402 -12.27 -14.75 9.09
CA ILE A 402 -12.80 -13.90 8.03
C ILE A 402 -13.95 -14.63 7.34
N GLY A 403 -15.13 -14.01 7.29
CA GLY A 403 -16.30 -14.52 6.56
C GLY A 403 -16.58 -13.77 5.27
N LEU A 404 -16.15 -12.50 5.20
CA LEU A 404 -16.37 -11.64 4.04
C LEU A 404 -15.14 -10.77 3.80
N ILE A 405 -14.76 -10.65 2.54
CA ILE A 405 -13.79 -9.65 2.06
C ILE A 405 -14.51 -8.74 1.07
N VAL A 406 -14.51 -7.45 1.31
CA VAL A 406 -15.04 -6.43 0.41
C VAL A 406 -13.88 -5.64 -0.19
N ILE A 407 -13.90 -5.43 -1.50
CA ILE A 407 -12.93 -4.59 -2.22
C ILE A 407 -13.72 -3.52 -2.97
N ASP A 408 -13.64 -2.30 -2.49
CA ASP A 408 -14.28 -1.17 -3.15
C ASP A 408 -13.36 -0.56 -4.21
N GLU A 409 -13.93 -0.08 -5.31
CA GLU A 409 -13.22 0.42 -6.50
C GLU A 409 -12.07 -0.52 -6.93
N GLU A 410 -12.41 -1.80 -7.18
CA GLU A 410 -11.47 -2.91 -7.39
C GLU A 410 -10.50 -2.71 -8.57
N HIS A 411 -10.88 -1.86 -9.53
CA HIS A 411 -10.10 -1.49 -10.70
C HIS A 411 -8.92 -0.56 -10.39
N GLU A 412 -8.86 -0.02 -9.17
CA GLU A 412 -7.88 1.01 -8.84
C GLU A 412 -6.45 0.50 -8.81
N SER A 413 -5.62 1.22 -9.52
CA SER A 413 -4.19 0.90 -9.68
C SER A 413 -3.41 0.87 -8.36
N SER A 414 -3.86 1.58 -7.34
CA SER A 414 -3.23 1.65 -6.02
C SER A 414 -3.23 0.33 -5.24
N TYR A 415 -4.04 -0.65 -5.63
CA TYR A 415 -3.98 -2.01 -5.09
C TYR A 415 -2.73 -2.79 -5.50
N LYS A 416 -2.04 -2.37 -6.56
CA LYS A 416 -0.76 -2.93 -6.98
C LYS A 416 0.41 -2.23 -6.29
N GLN A 417 1.34 -3.00 -5.71
CA GLN A 417 2.60 -2.48 -5.21
C GLN A 417 3.65 -2.43 -6.31
N THR A 418 4.18 -1.25 -6.58
CA THR A 418 5.20 -1.03 -7.61
C THR A 418 6.62 -0.94 -7.05
N ALA A 419 6.75 -0.57 -5.76
CA ALA A 419 8.00 -0.52 -5.00
C ALA A 419 7.71 -0.47 -3.48
N PRO A 420 8.57 -1.01 -2.61
CA PRO A 420 9.58 -2.03 -2.88
C PRO A 420 8.95 -3.41 -3.20
N PRO A 421 9.75 -4.46 -3.55
CA PRO A 421 9.20 -5.81 -3.66
C PRO A 421 8.61 -6.28 -2.31
N PRO A 422 7.63 -7.20 -2.33
CA PRO A 422 7.01 -7.88 -3.46
C PRO A 422 6.09 -6.98 -4.28
N TYR A 423 6.05 -7.17 -5.61
CA TYR A 423 5.20 -6.41 -6.52
C TYR A 423 3.80 -7.03 -6.61
N TYR A 424 3.12 -7.14 -5.46
CA TYR A 424 1.83 -7.82 -5.35
C TYR A 424 0.64 -6.92 -5.69
N ASN A 425 -0.45 -7.53 -6.11
CA ASN A 425 -1.77 -6.91 -6.20
C ASN A 425 -2.63 -7.38 -5.03
N ALA A 426 -3.16 -6.44 -4.24
CA ALA A 426 -3.95 -6.77 -3.06
C ALA A 426 -5.26 -7.49 -3.40
N CYS A 427 -5.86 -7.23 -4.57
CA CYS A 427 -7.07 -7.94 -5.01
C CYS A 427 -6.78 -9.43 -5.23
N GLU A 428 -5.68 -9.78 -5.91
CA GLU A 428 -5.28 -11.18 -6.13
C GLU A 428 -4.90 -11.88 -4.81
N VAL A 429 -4.21 -11.17 -3.90
CA VAL A 429 -3.88 -11.70 -2.57
C VAL A 429 -5.14 -11.90 -1.74
N ALA A 430 -6.13 -10.98 -1.83
CA ALA A 430 -7.41 -11.09 -1.14
C ALA A 430 -8.25 -12.28 -1.65
N GLU A 431 -8.23 -12.56 -2.96
CA GLU A 431 -8.85 -13.77 -3.53
C GLU A 431 -8.23 -15.04 -2.96
N LYS A 432 -6.89 -15.06 -2.82
CA LYS A 432 -6.21 -16.18 -2.18
C LYS A 432 -6.55 -16.30 -0.69
N LEU A 433 -6.59 -15.17 0.01
CA LEU A 433 -6.97 -15.12 1.43
C LEU A 433 -8.41 -15.62 1.63
N ALA A 434 -9.34 -15.24 0.75
CA ALA A 434 -10.71 -15.73 0.77
C ALA A 434 -10.76 -17.26 0.63
N LYS A 435 -10.03 -17.83 -0.34
CA LYS A 435 -9.94 -19.30 -0.54
C LYS A 435 -9.35 -20.03 0.67
N ILE A 436 -8.36 -19.46 1.35
CA ILE A 436 -7.75 -20.06 2.55
C ILE A 436 -8.75 -20.06 3.73
N ASN A 437 -9.54 -18.99 3.90
CA ASN A 437 -10.47 -18.85 5.01
C ASN A 437 -11.87 -19.42 4.74
N GLY A 438 -12.17 -19.83 3.52
CA GLY A 438 -13.54 -20.16 3.10
C GLY A 438 -14.47 -18.95 3.19
N ALA A 439 -13.94 -17.74 2.94
CA ALA A 439 -14.66 -16.48 2.98
C ALA A 439 -15.20 -16.11 1.60
N THR A 440 -16.32 -15.41 1.57
CA THR A 440 -16.82 -14.83 0.32
C THR A 440 -16.10 -13.52 0.03
N ILE A 441 -15.80 -13.28 -1.25
CA ILE A 441 -15.17 -12.04 -1.70
C ILE A 441 -16.09 -11.28 -2.65
N VAL A 442 -16.35 -10.02 -2.32
CA VAL A 442 -17.19 -9.09 -3.09
C VAL A 442 -16.32 -7.93 -3.55
N LYS A 443 -16.20 -7.79 -4.85
CA LYS A 443 -15.54 -6.67 -5.51
C LYS A 443 -16.60 -5.71 -6.02
N GLY A 444 -16.37 -4.42 -5.91
CA GLY A 444 -17.30 -3.44 -6.43
C GLY A 444 -16.61 -2.33 -7.21
N SER A 445 -17.27 -1.89 -8.27
CA SER A 445 -16.83 -0.79 -9.09
C SER A 445 -17.96 -0.22 -9.93
N ALA A 446 -17.85 1.06 -10.30
CA ALA A 446 -18.66 1.66 -11.35
C ALA A 446 -18.05 1.44 -12.75
N THR A 447 -16.75 1.21 -12.79
CA THR A 447 -15.94 1.00 -14.00
C THR A 447 -15.00 -0.17 -13.77
N PRO A 448 -15.51 -1.42 -13.74
CA PRO A 448 -14.72 -2.59 -13.40
C PRO A 448 -13.47 -2.75 -14.26
N ASP A 449 -12.45 -3.42 -13.72
CA ASP A 449 -11.35 -3.95 -14.50
C ASP A 449 -11.88 -4.97 -15.52
N VAL A 450 -11.44 -4.88 -16.76
CA VAL A 450 -11.92 -5.73 -17.88
C VAL A 450 -11.72 -7.23 -17.57
N CYS A 451 -10.63 -7.59 -16.89
CA CYS A 451 -10.39 -8.99 -16.52
C CYS A 451 -11.34 -9.46 -15.40
N SER A 452 -11.62 -8.60 -14.42
CA SER A 452 -12.59 -8.89 -13.36
C SER A 452 -14.00 -9.03 -13.91
N TYR A 453 -14.39 -8.16 -14.83
CA TYR A 453 -15.68 -8.21 -15.48
C TYR A 453 -15.86 -9.48 -16.33
N PHE A 454 -14.86 -9.78 -17.18
CA PHE A 454 -14.85 -11.00 -17.98
C PHE A 454 -15.04 -12.25 -17.10
N ARG A 455 -14.26 -12.37 -16.02
CA ARG A 455 -14.35 -13.52 -15.11
C ARG A 455 -15.70 -13.62 -14.42
N ALA A 456 -16.28 -12.48 -14.05
CA ALA A 456 -17.59 -12.43 -13.39
C ALA A 456 -18.72 -12.84 -14.33
N VAL A 457 -18.66 -12.43 -15.60
CA VAL A 457 -19.60 -12.88 -16.65
C VAL A 457 -19.50 -14.38 -16.88
N GLU A 458 -18.29 -14.89 -17.11
CA GLU A 458 -18.05 -16.33 -17.36
C GLU A 458 -18.47 -17.21 -16.17
N SER A 459 -18.31 -16.75 -14.94
CA SER A 459 -18.68 -17.51 -13.74
C SER A 459 -20.12 -17.28 -13.25
N GLY A 460 -20.89 -16.41 -13.87
CA GLY A 460 -22.24 -16.04 -13.42
C GLY A 460 -22.25 -15.33 -12.06
N ASN A 461 -21.16 -14.61 -11.72
CA ASN A 461 -20.98 -13.87 -10.48
C ASN A 461 -21.03 -12.35 -10.67
N LEU A 462 -21.56 -11.89 -11.80
CA LEU A 462 -21.82 -10.48 -12.06
C LEU A 462 -23.20 -10.08 -11.50
N PHE A 463 -23.22 -9.05 -10.68
CA PHE A 463 -24.43 -8.40 -10.20
C PHE A 463 -24.38 -6.92 -10.55
N GLU A 464 -25.46 -6.40 -11.09
CA GLU A 464 -25.53 -5.01 -11.54
C GLU A 464 -26.45 -4.18 -10.65
N LEU A 465 -26.07 -2.92 -10.42
CA LEU A 465 -26.90 -1.86 -9.82
C LEU A 465 -26.97 -0.72 -10.84
N LYS A 466 -28.07 -0.66 -11.60
CA LYS A 466 -28.21 0.21 -12.78
C LYS A 466 -28.73 1.60 -12.43
N GLU A 467 -29.39 1.72 -11.27
CA GLU A 467 -30.05 2.95 -10.87
C GLU A 467 -29.23 3.71 -9.82
N ARG A 468 -29.21 5.02 -9.95
CA ARG A 468 -28.68 5.90 -8.89
C ARG A 468 -29.67 5.98 -7.74
N PHE A 469 -29.16 6.19 -6.53
CA PHE A 469 -30.00 6.52 -5.38
C PHE A 469 -30.91 7.71 -5.70
N ASN A 470 -32.21 7.61 -5.33
CA ASN A 470 -33.25 8.58 -5.64
C ASN A 470 -33.54 8.78 -7.15
N ASN A 471 -33.15 7.84 -8.02
CA ASN A 471 -33.41 7.88 -9.48
C ASN A 471 -32.88 9.15 -10.16
N VAL A 472 -31.85 9.78 -9.63
CA VAL A 472 -31.19 10.95 -10.23
C VAL A 472 -30.51 10.55 -11.54
N PRO A 473 -30.87 11.18 -12.71
CA PRO A 473 -30.26 10.81 -13.98
C PRO A 473 -28.76 11.10 -14.00
N LEU A 474 -28.05 10.40 -14.89
CA LEU A 474 -26.64 10.68 -15.16
C LEU A 474 -26.48 12.08 -15.76
N ALA A 475 -25.46 12.79 -15.36
CA ALA A 475 -25.18 14.12 -15.91
C ALA A 475 -24.86 14.02 -17.41
N PRO A 476 -25.47 14.83 -18.28
CA PRO A 476 -25.16 14.85 -19.69
C PRO A 476 -23.73 15.30 -19.95
N VAL A 477 -23.06 14.63 -20.89
CA VAL A 477 -21.68 14.91 -21.28
C VAL A 477 -21.65 15.56 -22.66
N SER A 478 -21.03 16.73 -22.76
CA SER A 478 -20.76 17.42 -24.02
C SER A 478 -19.32 17.21 -24.42
N ILE A 479 -19.05 16.83 -25.66
CA ILE A 479 -17.71 16.74 -26.25
C ILE A 479 -17.43 18.03 -27.00
N VAL A 480 -16.25 18.60 -26.81
CA VAL A 480 -15.75 19.78 -27.52
C VAL A 480 -14.50 19.40 -28.30
N ASP A 481 -14.56 19.57 -29.64
CA ASP A 481 -13.39 19.39 -30.51
C ASP A 481 -12.42 20.56 -30.36
N MET A 482 -11.27 20.29 -29.76
CA MET A 482 -10.25 21.30 -29.54
C MET A 482 -9.51 21.69 -30.84
N LYS A 483 -9.58 20.91 -31.93
CA LYS A 483 -9.01 21.29 -33.22
C LYS A 483 -9.73 22.50 -33.82
N GLU A 484 -11.07 22.50 -33.72
CA GLU A 484 -11.89 23.62 -34.18
C GLU A 484 -11.67 24.88 -33.32
N GLU A 485 -11.57 24.73 -32.02
CA GLU A 485 -11.28 25.86 -31.09
C GLU A 485 -9.90 26.46 -31.32
N TYR A 486 -8.87 25.64 -31.63
CA TYR A 486 -7.53 26.12 -31.92
C TYR A 486 -7.42 26.83 -33.28
N SER A 487 -8.14 26.33 -34.31
CA SER A 487 -8.11 26.93 -35.64
C SER A 487 -8.76 28.31 -35.70
N SER A 488 -9.74 28.55 -34.82
CA SER A 488 -10.53 29.78 -34.81
C SER A 488 -9.90 30.96 -34.04
N LYS A 489 -9.12 30.75 -33.01
CA LYS A 489 -8.64 31.81 -32.09
C LYS A 489 -7.26 31.59 -31.45
N GLY A 490 -6.45 30.68 -31.94
CA GLY A 490 -5.12 30.39 -31.38
C GLY A 490 -5.15 29.45 -30.19
N GLN A 491 -3.98 29.08 -29.66
CA GLN A 491 -3.84 28.10 -28.59
C GLN A 491 -4.56 28.50 -27.30
N ARG A 492 -5.66 27.85 -26.96
CA ARG A 492 -6.41 28.03 -25.71
C ARG A 492 -6.53 26.69 -24.95
N GLN A 493 -6.39 26.73 -23.64
CA GLN A 493 -6.62 25.54 -22.78
C GLN A 493 -8.10 25.33 -22.45
N PHE A 494 -8.90 26.41 -22.51
CA PHE A 494 -10.33 26.39 -22.25
C PHE A 494 -11.07 26.69 -23.54
N SER A 495 -12.01 25.84 -23.90
CA SER A 495 -12.94 26.10 -24.99
C SER A 495 -13.92 27.24 -24.61
N ASN A 496 -14.42 27.95 -25.59
CA ASN A 496 -15.45 28.98 -25.34
C ASN A 496 -16.72 28.36 -24.70
N TYR A 497 -17.03 27.10 -25.04
CA TYR A 497 -18.15 26.39 -24.47
C TYR A 497 -17.96 26.14 -22.97
N LEU A 498 -16.77 25.67 -22.54
CA LEU A 498 -16.46 25.43 -21.14
C LEU A 498 -16.44 26.73 -20.34
N ILE A 499 -15.85 27.81 -20.89
CA ILE A 499 -15.83 29.14 -20.24
C ILE A 499 -17.25 29.58 -19.92
N ARG A 500 -18.16 29.58 -20.91
CA ARG A 500 -19.58 29.98 -20.70
C ARG A 500 -20.25 29.11 -19.63
N LYS A 501 -19.98 27.81 -19.63
CA LYS A 501 -20.57 26.91 -18.64
C LYS A 501 -20.06 27.18 -17.22
N ILE A 502 -18.81 27.59 -17.08
CA ILE A 502 -18.25 27.98 -15.78
C ILE A 502 -18.89 29.30 -15.33
N GLU A 503 -19.03 30.30 -16.22
CA GLU A 503 -19.68 31.58 -15.93
C GLU A 503 -21.12 31.36 -15.46
N GLU A 504 -21.94 30.60 -16.23
CA GLU A 504 -23.30 30.22 -15.85
C GLU A 504 -23.35 29.54 -14.47
N ASN A 505 -22.37 28.69 -14.16
CA ASN A 505 -22.30 27.95 -12.90
C ASN A 505 -21.98 28.87 -11.70
N LEU A 506 -21.04 29.79 -11.90
CA LEU A 506 -20.66 30.78 -10.89
C LEU A 506 -21.80 31.77 -10.60
N GLU A 507 -22.51 32.23 -11.63
CA GLU A 507 -23.69 33.11 -11.49
C GLU A 507 -24.81 32.43 -10.65
N ASN A 508 -24.94 31.10 -10.76
CA ASN A 508 -25.89 30.31 -9.98
C ASN A 508 -25.36 29.94 -8.56
N GLY A 509 -24.18 30.42 -8.18
CA GLY A 509 -23.57 30.08 -6.89
C GLY A 509 -23.23 28.60 -6.73
N LYS A 510 -22.90 27.93 -7.85
CA LYS A 510 -22.59 26.51 -7.88
C LYS A 510 -21.10 26.26 -8.05
N GLN A 511 -20.67 25.04 -7.68
CA GLN A 511 -19.27 24.67 -7.70
C GLN A 511 -18.89 23.92 -8.96
N THR A 512 -17.64 24.13 -9.41
CA THR A 512 -17.07 23.51 -10.60
C THR A 512 -15.84 22.69 -10.24
N ILE A 513 -15.71 21.51 -10.80
CA ILE A 513 -14.47 20.71 -10.78
C ILE A 513 -13.85 20.75 -12.16
N LEU A 514 -12.58 21.17 -12.24
CA LEU A 514 -11.78 21.12 -13.46
C LEU A 514 -10.72 20.03 -13.32
N LEU A 515 -10.85 19.00 -14.11
CA LEU A 515 -9.91 17.89 -14.12
C LEU A 515 -8.86 18.11 -15.21
N MET A 516 -7.61 18.12 -14.76
CA MET A 516 -6.47 17.97 -15.65
C MET A 516 -6.08 16.50 -15.66
N ASN A 517 -6.34 15.81 -16.76
CA ASN A 517 -5.77 14.50 -16.96
C ASN A 517 -4.26 14.69 -17.15
N ARG A 518 -3.47 14.47 -16.07
CA ARG A 518 -2.01 14.44 -16.21
C ARG A 518 -1.69 13.31 -17.17
N LEU A 519 -1.25 13.64 -18.37
CA LEU A 519 -0.27 12.82 -19.06
C LEU A 519 0.80 12.47 -18.00
N GLY A 520 0.92 11.22 -17.63
CA GLY A 520 2.04 10.80 -16.79
C GLY A 520 3.30 11.40 -17.39
N PHE A 521 3.96 12.29 -16.66
CA PHE A 521 5.13 13.07 -17.06
C PHE A 521 4.87 14.27 -17.98
N SER A 522 4.96 15.38 -17.31
CA SER A 522 5.61 16.60 -17.73
C SER A 522 4.75 17.68 -18.31
N THR A 523 4.85 18.71 -17.65
CA THR A 523 5.26 20.01 -18.22
C THR A 523 6.50 19.80 -19.08
N LYS A 524 6.33 19.29 -20.32
CA LYS A 524 7.42 19.23 -21.28
C LYS A 524 7.77 20.66 -21.63
N ILE A 525 8.96 21.09 -21.31
CA ILE A 525 9.50 22.30 -21.93
C ILE A 525 10.12 21.89 -23.23
N GLN A 526 9.49 22.33 -24.27
CA GLN A 526 9.93 22.08 -25.62
C GLN A 526 10.43 23.39 -26.24
N CYS A 527 11.60 23.36 -26.81
CA CYS A 527 12.09 24.49 -27.58
C CYS A 527 11.19 24.74 -28.82
N PRO A 528 10.60 25.92 -28.99
CA PRO A 528 9.74 26.20 -30.15
C PRO A 528 10.48 26.20 -31.49
N SER A 529 11.79 26.41 -31.46
CA SER A 529 12.62 26.51 -32.67
C SER A 529 13.07 25.15 -33.21
N CYS A 530 13.49 24.21 -32.33
CA CYS A 530 14.01 22.91 -32.78
C CYS A 530 13.22 21.71 -32.24
N GLY A 531 12.23 21.90 -31.36
CA GLY A 531 11.44 20.82 -30.76
C GLY A 531 12.12 20.06 -29.64
N GLU A 532 13.34 20.43 -29.24
CA GLU A 532 14.08 19.78 -28.15
C GLU A 532 13.34 19.84 -26.84
N ILE A 533 13.35 18.72 -26.11
CA ILE A 533 12.77 18.59 -24.77
C ILE A 533 13.89 18.40 -23.77
N LEU A 534 13.95 19.28 -22.74
CA LEU A 534 14.93 19.14 -21.68
C LEU A 534 14.67 17.86 -20.89
N THR A 535 15.61 16.93 -20.95
CA THR A 535 15.55 15.65 -20.26
C THR A 535 16.53 15.59 -19.10
N CYS A 536 16.21 14.78 -18.10
CA CYS A 536 17.11 14.51 -16.99
C CYS A 536 18.32 13.70 -17.49
N PRO A 537 19.57 14.12 -17.19
CA PRO A 537 20.76 13.37 -17.61
C PRO A 537 20.85 11.99 -16.95
N HIS A 538 20.18 11.81 -15.81
CA HIS A 538 20.21 10.58 -15.03
C HIS A 538 19.06 9.61 -15.34
N CYS A 539 17.93 10.12 -15.84
CA CYS A 539 16.70 9.35 -15.97
C CYS A 539 16.10 9.37 -17.38
N SER A 540 16.67 10.07 -18.34
CA SER A 540 16.11 10.23 -19.70
C SER A 540 14.61 10.61 -19.73
N VAL A 541 14.09 11.14 -18.65
CA VAL A 541 12.72 11.66 -18.53
C VAL A 541 12.74 13.18 -18.66
N PRO A 542 11.69 13.81 -19.19
CA PRO A 542 11.58 15.25 -19.21
C PRO A 542 11.71 15.85 -17.81
N LEU A 543 12.45 16.96 -17.71
CA LEU A 543 12.54 17.75 -16.49
C LEU A 543 11.27 18.58 -16.31
N VAL A 544 10.84 18.76 -15.08
CA VAL A 544 9.66 19.57 -14.70
C VAL A 544 10.12 20.90 -14.13
N PHE A 545 9.54 22.00 -14.60
CA PHE A 545 9.83 23.33 -14.10
C PHE A 545 9.05 23.62 -12.79
N HIS A 546 9.76 24.03 -11.78
CA HIS A 546 9.20 24.47 -10.49
C HIS A 546 9.31 25.98 -10.34
N LYS A 547 8.18 26.70 -10.50
CA LYS A 547 8.12 28.14 -10.49
C LYS A 547 8.60 28.76 -9.17
N LYS A 548 8.30 28.11 -8.02
CA LYS A 548 8.68 28.62 -6.68
C LYS A 548 10.20 28.67 -6.49
N SER A 549 10.92 27.68 -6.99
CA SER A 549 12.38 27.61 -6.90
C SER A 549 13.09 28.13 -8.14
N ASN A 550 12.37 28.41 -9.24
CA ASN A 550 12.89 28.78 -10.55
C ASN A 550 13.93 27.75 -11.07
N THR A 551 13.66 26.44 -10.84
CA THR A 551 14.55 25.35 -11.22
C THR A 551 13.80 24.28 -12.00
N PHE A 552 14.56 23.52 -12.78
CA PHE A 552 14.12 22.26 -13.34
C PHE A 552 14.43 21.13 -12.39
N ARG A 553 13.48 20.23 -12.19
CA ARG A 553 13.63 19.08 -11.29
C ARG A 553 13.16 17.79 -11.95
N CYS A 554 13.91 16.73 -11.73
CA CYS A 554 13.50 15.38 -12.07
C CYS A 554 12.72 14.78 -10.90
N HIS A 555 11.46 14.43 -11.08
CA HIS A 555 10.63 13.81 -10.03
C HIS A 555 11.01 12.35 -9.69
N TRP A 556 11.97 11.77 -10.44
CA TRP A 556 12.43 10.40 -10.25
C TRP A 556 13.70 10.29 -9.40
N CYS A 557 14.69 11.17 -9.68
CA CYS A 557 15.98 11.13 -8.98
C CYS A 557 16.30 12.42 -8.22
N ASP A 558 15.37 13.37 -8.22
CA ASP A 558 15.52 14.67 -7.55
C ASP A 558 16.65 15.55 -8.11
N TYR A 559 17.18 15.22 -9.32
CA TYR A 559 18.13 16.07 -10.01
C TYR A 559 17.52 17.45 -10.26
N GLN A 560 18.27 18.49 -9.91
CA GLN A 560 17.86 19.88 -10.09
C GLN A 560 18.88 20.63 -10.91
N THR A 561 18.41 21.51 -11.79
CA THR A 561 19.25 22.43 -12.58
C THR A 561 18.55 23.75 -12.73
N GLU A 562 19.33 24.81 -12.92
CA GLU A 562 18.80 26.12 -13.24
C GLU A 562 18.14 26.16 -14.62
N VAL A 563 17.32 27.15 -14.87
CA VAL A 563 16.71 27.37 -16.17
C VAL A 563 17.80 27.84 -17.12
N PRO A 564 18.10 27.11 -18.21
CA PRO A 564 19.11 27.55 -19.18
C PRO A 564 18.64 28.81 -19.89
N GLU A 565 19.53 29.76 -20.12
CA GLU A 565 19.26 31.02 -20.83
C GLU A 565 18.92 30.80 -22.31
N SER A 566 19.42 29.71 -22.89
CA SER A 566 19.17 29.35 -24.27
C SER A 566 19.00 27.84 -24.44
N CYS A 567 18.37 27.43 -25.53
CA CYS A 567 18.21 26.02 -25.87
C CYS A 567 19.56 25.33 -26.01
N PRO A 568 19.85 24.26 -25.27
CA PRO A 568 21.13 23.56 -25.32
C PRO A 568 21.40 22.93 -26.70
N SER A 569 20.37 22.65 -27.50
CA SER A 569 20.50 22.02 -28.81
C SER A 569 20.66 23.03 -29.97
N CYS A 570 19.91 24.15 -29.97
CA CYS A 570 19.92 25.07 -31.11
C CYS A 570 20.29 26.53 -30.73
N GLY A 571 20.55 26.83 -29.45
CA GLY A 571 20.89 28.16 -28.97
C GLY A 571 19.75 29.18 -28.97
N SER A 572 18.51 28.80 -29.28
CA SER A 572 17.37 29.73 -29.28
C SER A 572 17.13 30.26 -27.88
N LEU A 573 16.92 31.57 -27.75
CA LEU A 573 16.58 32.26 -26.47
C LEU A 573 15.10 32.13 -26.12
N GLU A 574 14.27 31.62 -27.02
CA GLU A 574 12.86 31.41 -26.78
C GLU A 574 12.58 30.02 -26.17
N PHE A 575 12.65 29.90 -24.86
CA PHE A 575 12.00 28.79 -24.16
C PHE A 575 10.55 29.16 -23.89
N LYS A 576 9.63 28.59 -24.65
CA LYS A 576 8.21 28.63 -24.27
C LYS A 576 7.96 27.56 -23.20
N PHE A 577 7.66 28.02 -22.00
CA PHE A 577 7.11 27.19 -20.94
C PHE A 577 5.74 26.65 -21.37
N SER A 578 5.70 25.65 -22.23
CA SER A 578 4.46 24.98 -22.60
C SER A 578 4.05 23.95 -21.53
N GLY A 579 4.12 24.37 -20.27
CA GLY A 579 3.62 23.60 -19.18
C GLY A 579 2.10 23.63 -19.17
N THR A 580 1.47 22.50 -19.47
CA THR A 580 0.05 22.25 -19.26
C THR A 580 -0.17 21.63 -17.87
N GLY A 581 0.49 22.14 -16.85
CA GLY A 581 0.30 21.70 -15.46
C GLY A 581 -0.94 22.34 -14.84
N THR A 582 -1.39 21.75 -13.73
CA THR A 582 -2.50 22.29 -12.90
C THR A 582 -2.25 23.75 -12.51
N GLU A 583 -0.98 24.17 -12.32
CA GLU A 583 -0.60 25.57 -12.05
C GLU A 583 -0.99 26.52 -13.17
N ARG A 584 -0.75 26.12 -14.42
CA ARG A 584 -1.11 26.97 -15.58
C ARG A 584 -2.62 27.02 -15.79
N VAL A 585 -3.32 25.91 -15.56
CA VAL A 585 -4.78 25.89 -15.58
C VAL A 585 -5.33 26.84 -14.52
N GLU A 586 -4.76 26.83 -13.31
CA GLU A 586 -5.10 27.76 -12.23
C GLU A 586 -4.85 29.23 -12.61
N GLU A 587 -3.66 29.53 -13.16
CA GLU A 587 -3.32 30.89 -13.62
C GLU A 587 -4.27 31.42 -14.72
N ILE A 588 -4.65 30.54 -15.67
CA ILE A 588 -5.59 30.93 -16.72
C ILE A 588 -6.99 31.08 -16.16
N ALA A 589 -7.43 30.15 -15.33
CA ALA A 589 -8.74 30.23 -14.67
C ALA A 589 -8.87 31.49 -13.80
N GLN A 590 -7.82 31.87 -13.05
CA GLN A 590 -7.82 33.10 -12.26
C GLN A 590 -7.90 34.37 -13.10
N LYS A 591 -7.35 34.35 -14.33
CA LYS A 591 -7.48 35.48 -15.27
C LYS A 591 -8.86 35.54 -15.92
N LEU A 592 -9.47 34.39 -16.21
CA LEU A 592 -10.79 34.31 -16.81
C LEU A 592 -11.90 34.60 -15.79
N PHE A 593 -11.72 34.18 -14.53
CA PHE A 593 -12.72 34.29 -13.45
C PHE A 593 -12.08 34.95 -12.22
N PRO A 594 -11.79 36.26 -12.28
CA PRO A 594 -11.02 36.96 -11.24
C PRO A 594 -11.68 36.97 -9.87
N ASP A 595 -13.02 36.95 -9.82
CA ASP A 595 -13.81 36.99 -8.61
C ASP A 595 -14.06 35.60 -7.98
N ALA A 596 -13.75 34.53 -8.71
CA ALA A 596 -13.95 33.16 -8.23
C ALA A 596 -12.87 32.71 -7.26
N LYS A 597 -13.28 32.01 -6.21
CA LYS A 597 -12.37 31.35 -5.25
C LYS A 597 -11.86 30.03 -5.85
N ILE A 598 -10.69 30.07 -6.45
CA ILE A 598 -10.08 28.93 -7.12
C ILE A 598 -9.06 28.28 -6.19
N LYS A 599 -9.12 26.96 -6.07
CA LYS A 599 -8.11 26.18 -5.36
C LYS A 599 -7.61 25.01 -6.21
N ARG A 600 -6.31 24.75 -6.07
CA ARG A 600 -5.63 23.65 -6.70
C ARG A 600 -5.41 22.49 -5.76
N PHE A 601 -5.71 21.31 -6.25
CA PHE A 601 -5.63 20.05 -5.55
C PHE A 601 -4.69 19.09 -6.29
N ASP A 602 -3.43 19.04 -5.85
CA ASP A 602 -2.44 18.12 -6.41
C ASP A 602 -1.49 17.56 -5.34
N SER A 603 -0.69 16.58 -5.73
CA SER A 603 0.24 15.88 -4.83
C SER A 603 1.26 16.80 -4.15
N ASP A 604 1.61 17.94 -4.78
CA ASP A 604 2.62 18.85 -4.25
C ASP A 604 2.10 19.69 -3.08
N ASN A 605 0.78 19.95 -3.08
CA ASN A 605 0.10 20.68 -1.98
C ASN A 605 -0.33 19.76 -0.82
N MET A 606 -0.25 18.41 -1.01
CA MET A 606 -0.76 17.40 -0.08
C MET A 606 0.29 16.81 0.87
N SER A 607 1.49 17.35 0.93
CA SER A 607 2.59 16.80 1.74
C SER A 607 2.36 16.87 3.27
N ARG A 608 1.37 17.67 3.74
CA ARG A 608 1.02 17.81 5.15
C ARG A 608 -0.05 16.79 5.57
N LYS A 609 0.15 16.19 6.75
CA LYS A 609 -0.85 15.33 7.39
C LYS A 609 -2.13 16.16 7.59
N ASN A 610 -3.28 15.67 7.11
CA ASN A 610 -4.61 16.29 7.12
C ASN A 610 -4.91 17.35 6.05
N ALA A 611 -3.97 17.78 5.21
CA ALA A 611 -4.24 18.78 4.16
C ALA A 611 -5.39 18.36 3.21
N TYR A 612 -5.53 17.04 2.97
CA TYR A 612 -6.63 16.49 2.20
C TYR A 612 -8.00 16.74 2.85
N ALA A 613 -8.13 16.39 4.12
CA ALA A 613 -9.39 16.53 4.85
C ALA A 613 -9.78 18.00 5.03
N GLU A 614 -8.82 18.87 5.28
CA GLU A 614 -9.05 20.31 5.43
C GLU A 614 -9.59 20.93 4.14
N MET A 615 -9.01 20.56 2.99
CA MET A 615 -9.46 21.09 1.70
C MET A 615 -10.83 20.53 1.29
N LEU A 616 -11.10 19.24 1.57
CA LEU A 616 -12.43 18.69 1.35
C LEU A 616 -13.48 19.45 2.15
N ASN A 617 -13.22 19.70 3.42
CA ASN A 617 -14.13 20.47 4.27
C ASN A 617 -14.35 21.90 3.75
N GLU A 618 -13.31 22.58 3.27
CA GLU A 618 -13.45 23.91 2.68
C GLU A 618 -14.31 23.87 1.41
N PHE A 619 -14.14 22.86 0.57
CA PHE A 619 -14.92 22.70 -0.64
C PHE A 619 -16.38 22.31 -0.33
N GLU A 620 -16.61 21.38 0.58
CA GLU A 620 -17.96 20.98 1.02
C GLU A 620 -18.72 22.13 1.68
N ASN A 621 -18.04 23.02 2.41
CA ASN A 621 -18.62 24.19 3.04
C ASN A 621 -18.87 25.37 2.06
N GLY A 622 -18.59 25.20 0.76
CA GLY A 622 -18.83 26.27 -0.23
C GLY A 622 -17.79 27.41 -0.20
N ASN A 623 -16.63 27.19 0.41
CA ASN A 623 -15.56 28.21 0.48
C ASN A 623 -14.66 28.22 -0.77
N VAL A 624 -14.91 27.32 -1.72
CA VAL A 624 -14.19 27.19 -2.99
C VAL A 624 -15.20 27.04 -4.12
N ASP A 625 -15.13 27.91 -5.14
CA ASP A 625 -16.03 27.91 -6.29
C ASP A 625 -15.54 26.97 -7.41
N ILE A 626 -14.22 26.99 -7.68
CA ILE A 626 -13.60 26.16 -8.71
C ILE A 626 -12.47 25.33 -8.08
N LEU A 627 -12.60 24.01 -8.15
CA LEU A 627 -11.56 23.10 -7.73
C LEU A 627 -10.83 22.55 -8.96
N ILE A 628 -9.51 22.81 -9.05
CA ILE A 628 -8.66 22.33 -10.13
C ILE A 628 -7.81 21.17 -9.60
N GLY A 629 -7.83 20.03 -10.27
CA GLY A 629 -7.03 18.91 -9.81
C GLY A 629 -6.74 17.85 -10.84
N THR A 630 -6.05 16.80 -10.39
CA THR A 630 -5.78 15.59 -11.17
C THR A 630 -6.79 14.49 -10.81
N SER A 631 -6.62 13.29 -11.34
CA SER A 631 -7.50 12.13 -11.06
C SER A 631 -7.75 11.89 -9.55
N MET A 632 -6.76 12.19 -8.70
CA MET A 632 -6.93 12.09 -7.24
C MET A 632 -8.00 13.06 -6.68
N SER A 633 -8.10 14.25 -7.22
CA SER A 633 -9.05 15.26 -6.74
C SER A 633 -10.50 14.92 -7.06
N ALA A 634 -10.70 14.08 -8.06
CA ALA A 634 -12.03 13.63 -8.45
C ALA A 634 -12.57 12.49 -7.56
N LYS A 635 -11.73 11.86 -6.74
CA LYS A 635 -12.11 10.72 -5.90
C LYS A 635 -12.65 11.16 -4.54
N GLY A 636 -13.64 10.47 -4.04
CA GLY A 636 -14.17 10.68 -2.69
C GLY A 636 -15.03 11.94 -2.48
N LEU A 637 -15.10 12.86 -3.44
CA LEU A 637 -15.97 14.04 -3.38
C LEU A 637 -17.42 13.65 -3.56
N ASP A 638 -18.26 13.97 -2.59
CA ASP A 638 -19.71 13.78 -2.62
C ASP A 638 -20.39 15.09 -2.18
N ASN A 639 -20.54 16.02 -3.13
CA ASN A 639 -21.09 17.35 -2.87
C ASN A 639 -22.18 17.70 -3.87
N GLU A 640 -23.37 17.96 -3.38
CA GLU A 640 -24.55 18.31 -4.17
C GLU A 640 -24.41 19.63 -4.95
N ASN A 641 -23.54 20.52 -4.53
CA ASN A 641 -23.30 21.80 -5.19
C ASN A 641 -22.37 21.71 -6.40
N VAL A 642 -21.77 20.55 -6.65
CA VAL A 642 -20.96 20.31 -7.85
C VAL A 642 -21.89 20.00 -9.02
N THR A 643 -22.17 21.00 -9.82
CA THR A 643 -23.08 20.90 -10.98
C THR A 643 -22.35 20.94 -12.32
N LEU A 644 -21.06 21.33 -12.33
CA LEU A 644 -20.25 21.31 -13.55
C LEU A 644 -18.91 20.58 -13.31
N VAL A 645 -18.57 19.68 -14.24
CA VAL A 645 -17.26 19.06 -14.32
C VAL A 645 -16.66 19.26 -15.70
N GLY A 646 -15.47 19.87 -15.77
CA GLY A 646 -14.74 20.08 -17.01
C GLY A 646 -13.47 19.24 -17.05
N VAL A 647 -13.30 18.43 -18.09
CA VAL A 647 -12.05 17.71 -18.36
C VAL A 647 -11.26 18.49 -19.41
N ILE A 648 -10.13 19.07 -18.97
CA ILE A 648 -9.33 20.00 -19.79
C ILE A 648 -8.63 19.28 -20.94
N ASN A 649 -8.20 18.04 -20.74
CA ASN A 649 -7.57 17.21 -21.75
C ASN A 649 -8.01 15.75 -21.56
N SER A 650 -8.95 15.29 -22.35
CA SER A 650 -9.45 13.94 -22.30
C SER A 650 -8.51 12.91 -22.94
N ASP A 651 -7.67 13.35 -23.87
CA ASP A 651 -6.76 12.49 -24.65
C ASP A 651 -5.59 11.93 -23.84
N GLY A 652 -5.29 12.53 -22.69
CA GLY A 652 -4.07 12.27 -21.94
C GLY A 652 -3.83 10.80 -21.57
N SER A 653 -4.87 10.03 -21.31
CA SER A 653 -4.74 8.62 -20.98
C SER A 653 -4.42 7.73 -22.18
N PHE A 654 -4.74 8.16 -23.40
CA PHE A 654 -4.67 7.33 -24.60
C PHE A 654 -3.33 7.37 -25.33
N VAL A 655 -2.46 8.29 -24.93
CA VAL A 655 -1.15 8.52 -25.61
C VAL A 655 -0.11 7.46 -25.23
N PHE A 656 -0.34 6.70 -24.17
CA PHE A 656 0.62 5.71 -23.69
C PHE A 656 0.56 4.41 -24.48
N PRO A 657 1.71 3.83 -24.86
CA PRO A 657 1.78 2.52 -25.50
C PRO A 657 1.56 1.38 -24.47
N ASP A 658 0.39 1.33 -23.87
CA ASP A 658 -0.02 0.32 -22.92
C ASP A 658 -1.41 -0.18 -23.32
N PHE A 659 -1.60 -1.49 -23.34
CA PHE A 659 -2.87 -2.10 -23.70
C PHE A 659 -4.04 -1.69 -22.77
N ARG A 660 -3.75 -1.18 -21.58
CA ARG A 660 -4.75 -0.64 -20.65
C ARG A 660 -5.06 0.83 -20.83
N SER A 661 -4.45 1.51 -21.81
CA SER A 661 -4.62 2.96 -21.96
C SER A 661 -6.07 3.34 -22.20
N SER A 662 -6.78 2.60 -23.05
CA SER A 662 -8.22 2.77 -23.32
C SER A 662 -9.06 2.54 -22.06
N GLU A 663 -8.81 1.46 -21.34
CA GLU A 663 -9.49 1.12 -20.10
C GLU A 663 -9.33 2.21 -19.03
N ARG A 664 -8.10 2.67 -18.79
CA ARG A 664 -7.83 3.75 -17.83
C ARG A 664 -8.48 5.07 -18.24
N GLY A 665 -8.46 5.38 -19.53
CA GLY A 665 -9.12 6.56 -20.05
C GLY A 665 -10.63 6.52 -19.83
N PHE A 666 -11.27 5.40 -20.19
CA PHE A 666 -12.69 5.18 -19.93
C PHE A 666 -13.02 5.29 -18.42
N GLN A 667 -12.28 4.59 -17.58
CA GLN A 667 -12.47 4.60 -16.13
C GLN A 667 -12.40 6.03 -15.57
N LEU A 668 -11.36 6.78 -15.93
CA LEU A 668 -11.17 8.14 -15.47
C LEU A 668 -12.32 9.05 -15.92
N LEU A 669 -12.64 9.06 -17.22
CA LEU A 669 -13.67 9.94 -17.78
C LEU A 669 -15.04 9.64 -17.17
N THR A 670 -15.40 8.36 -17.03
CA THR A 670 -16.68 7.93 -16.45
C THR A 670 -16.77 8.26 -14.96
N GLN A 671 -15.71 8.03 -14.19
CA GLN A 671 -15.65 8.39 -12.76
C GLN A 671 -15.84 9.89 -12.54
N VAL A 672 -15.19 10.69 -13.38
CA VAL A 672 -15.26 12.16 -13.32
C VAL A 672 -16.64 12.64 -13.72
N ALA A 673 -17.21 12.09 -14.79
CA ALA A 673 -18.60 12.38 -15.19
C ALA A 673 -19.59 12.05 -14.07
N GLY A 674 -19.35 10.98 -13.33
CA GLY A 674 -20.16 10.58 -12.17
C GLY A 674 -20.10 11.52 -10.96
N ARG A 675 -19.24 12.57 -10.95
CA ARG A 675 -19.22 13.56 -9.86
C ARG A 675 -20.21 14.69 -10.05
N ALA A 676 -20.58 15.02 -11.28
CA ALA A 676 -21.56 16.05 -11.55
C ALA A 676 -22.99 15.55 -11.23
N GLY A 677 -23.81 16.45 -10.69
CA GLY A 677 -25.23 16.23 -10.55
C GLY A 677 -25.62 15.07 -9.64
N ARG A 678 -24.98 14.91 -8.51
CA ARG A 678 -25.35 13.92 -7.49
C ARG A 678 -26.54 14.34 -6.65
N GLY A 679 -26.78 15.63 -6.56
CA GLY A 679 -27.92 16.20 -5.84
C GLY A 679 -29.07 16.59 -6.74
N ARG A 680 -30.07 17.25 -6.15
CA ARG A 680 -31.31 17.70 -6.79
C ARG A 680 -31.14 18.77 -7.88
N PHE A 681 -29.95 19.36 -8.00
CA PHE A 681 -29.71 20.48 -8.92
C PHE A 681 -29.35 20.02 -10.34
N GLY A 682 -29.20 18.72 -10.58
CA GLY A 682 -28.69 18.22 -11.84
C GLY A 682 -27.21 18.55 -12.03
N GLY A 683 -26.69 18.30 -13.22
CA GLY A 683 -25.30 18.61 -13.53
C GLY A 683 -25.00 18.51 -15.02
N SER A 684 -23.82 18.99 -15.42
CA SER A 684 -23.29 18.84 -16.78
C SER A 684 -21.79 18.52 -16.75
N VAL A 685 -21.32 17.85 -17.79
CA VAL A 685 -19.91 17.47 -17.95
C VAL A 685 -19.42 17.93 -19.31
N VAL A 686 -18.20 18.44 -19.36
CA VAL A 686 -17.59 18.86 -20.62
C VAL A 686 -16.26 18.13 -20.80
N PHE A 687 -16.14 17.34 -21.87
CA PHE A 687 -14.88 16.72 -22.30
C PHE A 687 -14.25 17.55 -23.43
N GLN A 688 -13.09 18.09 -23.19
CA GLN A 688 -12.27 18.74 -24.23
C GLN A 688 -11.31 17.71 -24.80
N THR A 689 -11.33 17.46 -26.11
CA THR A 689 -10.52 16.45 -26.78
C THR A 689 -10.08 16.89 -28.17
N PHE A 690 -8.96 16.38 -28.65
CA PHE A 690 -8.49 16.49 -30.02
C PHE A 690 -8.98 15.33 -30.91
N ASN A 691 -9.59 14.29 -30.31
CA ASN A 691 -10.05 13.09 -30.99
C ASN A 691 -11.51 12.77 -30.62
N PRO A 692 -12.47 13.62 -31.02
CA PRO A 692 -13.86 13.49 -30.65
C PRO A 692 -14.50 12.16 -31.08
N ASP A 693 -14.04 11.59 -32.19
CA ASP A 693 -14.56 10.35 -32.77
C ASP A 693 -13.94 9.08 -32.17
N PHE A 694 -13.11 9.22 -31.13
CA PHE A 694 -12.48 8.06 -30.51
C PHE A 694 -13.51 7.27 -29.69
N SER A 695 -13.71 5.99 -30.03
CA SER A 695 -14.80 5.14 -29.48
C SER A 695 -14.85 5.11 -27.93
N VAL A 696 -13.69 5.17 -27.30
CA VAL A 696 -13.59 5.21 -25.84
C VAL A 696 -14.19 6.50 -25.26
N ILE A 697 -13.99 7.65 -25.94
CA ILE A 697 -14.56 8.94 -25.52
C ILE A 697 -16.08 8.92 -25.70
N GLU A 698 -16.56 8.37 -26.79
CA GLU A 698 -18.00 8.19 -27.04
C GLU A 698 -18.63 7.27 -25.98
N SER A 699 -18.00 6.14 -25.68
CA SER A 699 -18.51 5.22 -24.64
C SER A 699 -18.51 5.88 -23.26
N ALA A 700 -17.50 6.71 -22.94
CA ALA A 700 -17.43 7.47 -21.69
C ALA A 700 -18.47 8.59 -21.63
N LYS A 701 -18.78 9.26 -22.76
CA LYS A 701 -19.87 10.23 -22.88
C LYS A 701 -21.22 9.60 -22.54
N GLU A 702 -21.47 8.42 -23.10
CA GLU A 702 -22.69 7.64 -22.83
C GLU A 702 -22.65 7.00 -21.44
N GLN A 703 -21.52 7.02 -20.75
CA GLN A 703 -21.25 6.29 -19.50
C GLN A 703 -21.64 4.80 -19.61
N ASN A 704 -21.40 4.23 -20.79
CA ASN A 704 -21.80 2.87 -21.15
C ASN A 704 -20.59 1.93 -21.08
N TYR A 705 -20.45 1.25 -19.94
CA TYR A 705 -19.38 0.30 -19.74
C TYR A 705 -19.46 -0.91 -20.68
N GLN A 706 -20.68 -1.41 -20.98
CA GLN A 706 -20.87 -2.58 -21.84
C GLN A 706 -20.36 -2.31 -23.27
N LYS A 707 -20.67 -1.14 -23.83
CA LYS A 707 -20.19 -0.72 -25.15
C LYS A 707 -18.66 -0.68 -25.20
N PHE A 708 -18.04 -0.07 -24.20
CA PHE A 708 -16.58 -0.04 -24.04
C PHE A 708 -16.00 -1.45 -23.94
N TYR A 709 -16.57 -2.29 -23.06
CA TYR A 709 -16.09 -3.65 -22.82
C TYR A 709 -16.14 -4.52 -24.08
N ASP A 710 -17.21 -4.46 -24.85
CA ASP A 710 -17.41 -5.27 -26.06
C ASP A 710 -16.38 -5.00 -27.14
N GLU A 711 -15.87 -3.77 -27.23
CA GLU A 711 -14.78 -3.41 -28.12
C GLU A 711 -13.40 -3.82 -27.56
N GLU A 712 -13.17 -3.49 -26.31
CA GLU A 712 -11.88 -3.75 -25.62
C GLU A 712 -11.56 -5.25 -25.54
N ILE A 713 -12.54 -6.09 -25.19
CA ILE A 713 -12.34 -7.52 -25.04
C ILE A 713 -11.97 -8.21 -26.38
N LYS A 714 -12.49 -7.72 -27.51
CA LYS A 714 -12.13 -8.22 -28.84
C LYS A 714 -10.66 -7.95 -29.14
N MET A 715 -10.20 -6.71 -28.93
CA MET A 715 -8.80 -6.36 -29.10
C MET A 715 -7.87 -7.17 -28.21
N ARG A 716 -8.24 -7.35 -26.94
CA ARG A 716 -7.43 -8.16 -26.01
C ARG A 716 -7.34 -9.62 -26.42
N LYS A 717 -8.42 -10.19 -26.95
CA LYS A 717 -8.43 -11.54 -27.49
C LYS A 717 -7.55 -11.69 -28.72
N GLU A 718 -7.65 -10.75 -29.66
CA GLU A 718 -6.84 -10.76 -30.90
C GLU A 718 -5.34 -10.69 -30.61
N PHE A 719 -4.95 -9.80 -29.68
CA PHE A 719 -3.54 -9.62 -29.34
C PHE A 719 -3.05 -10.50 -28.18
N GLY A 720 -3.88 -11.37 -27.63
CA GLY A 720 -3.52 -12.24 -26.52
C GLY A 720 -3.12 -11.48 -25.25
N TYR A 721 -3.84 -10.41 -24.90
CA TYR A 721 -3.68 -9.69 -23.66
C TYR A 721 -4.63 -10.22 -22.57
N PRO A 722 -4.41 -9.89 -21.27
CA PRO A 722 -5.32 -10.28 -20.21
C PRO A 722 -6.78 -9.84 -20.51
N PRO A 723 -7.79 -10.69 -20.29
CA PRO A 723 -7.79 -11.93 -19.48
C PRO A 723 -7.35 -13.22 -20.19
N PHE A 724 -6.99 -13.19 -21.49
CA PHE A 724 -6.65 -14.38 -22.27
C PHE A 724 -5.23 -14.87 -22.04
N SER A 725 -4.38 -14.04 -21.47
CA SER A 725 -3.05 -14.40 -20.95
C SER A 725 -2.76 -13.65 -19.66
N GLN A 726 -1.63 -13.96 -19.04
CA GLN A 726 -1.05 -13.14 -18.00
C GLN A 726 0.22 -12.48 -18.52
N VAL A 727 0.33 -11.18 -18.37
CA VAL A 727 1.54 -10.44 -18.73
C VAL A 727 2.51 -10.46 -17.55
N ILE A 728 3.78 -10.82 -17.82
CA ILE A 728 4.86 -10.79 -16.86
C ILE A 728 6.00 -9.98 -17.47
N ARG A 729 6.54 -9.04 -16.71
CA ARG A 729 7.60 -8.14 -17.14
C ARG A 729 8.88 -8.45 -16.37
N LEU A 730 9.95 -8.76 -17.08
CA LEU A 730 11.30 -8.90 -16.53
C LEU A 730 12.11 -7.67 -16.91
N ILE A 731 12.74 -7.04 -15.94
CA ILE A 731 13.59 -5.87 -16.16
C ILE A 731 14.95 -6.15 -15.54
N VAL A 732 16.01 -5.94 -16.32
CA VAL A 732 17.38 -5.89 -15.79
C VAL A 732 17.84 -4.45 -15.80
N SER A 733 18.42 -3.99 -14.68
CA SER A 733 18.95 -2.64 -14.56
C SER A 733 20.38 -2.63 -14.02
N GLY A 734 21.15 -1.62 -14.44
CA GLY A 734 22.53 -1.40 -14.01
C GLY A 734 23.16 -0.17 -14.64
N ILE A 735 24.36 0.18 -14.18
CA ILE A 735 25.07 1.40 -14.61
C ILE A 735 25.65 1.24 -16.03
N ASP A 736 26.14 0.04 -16.36
CA ASP A 736 26.74 -0.26 -17.66
C ASP A 736 25.71 -0.85 -18.61
N GLU A 737 25.39 -0.11 -19.67
CA GLU A 737 24.38 -0.48 -20.64
C GLU A 737 24.70 -1.79 -21.35
N GLY A 738 25.97 -1.98 -21.80
CA GLY A 738 26.40 -3.18 -22.52
C GLY A 738 26.23 -4.44 -21.67
N ARG A 739 26.60 -4.36 -20.39
CA ARG A 739 26.41 -5.46 -19.43
C ARG A 739 24.93 -5.76 -19.13
N VAL A 740 24.09 -4.70 -19.04
CA VAL A 740 22.65 -4.88 -18.86
C VAL A 740 22.06 -5.61 -20.06
N PHE A 741 22.34 -5.13 -21.30
CA PHE A 741 21.87 -5.76 -22.54
C PHE A 741 22.34 -7.21 -22.70
N GLN A 742 23.61 -7.47 -22.43
CA GLN A 742 24.15 -8.83 -22.48
C GLN A 742 23.43 -9.75 -21.50
N SER A 743 23.30 -9.32 -20.23
CA SER A 743 22.70 -10.13 -19.18
C SER A 743 21.22 -10.45 -19.45
N ILE A 744 20.45 -9.48 -19.94
CA ILE A 744 19.03 -9.73 -20.25
C ILE A 744 18.89 -10.61 -21.50
N SER A 745 19.81 -10.50 -22.47
CA SER A 745 19.86 -11.39 -23.64
C SER A 745 20.17 -12.84 -23.27
N GLU A 746 21.09 -13.04 -22.32
CA GLU A 746 21.38 -14.35 -21.73
C GLU A 746 20.15 -14.92 -21.01
N ILE A 747 19.43 -14.07 -20.24
CA ILE A 747 18.17 -14.42 -19.57
C ILE A 747 17.12 -14.84 -20.60
N SER A 748 16.94 -14.09 -21.69
CA SER A 748 16.02 -14.44 -22.76
C SER A 748 16.33 -15.80 -23.35
N SER A 749 17.62 -16.05 -23.66
CA SER A 749 18.07 -17.36 -24.17
C SER A 749 17.79 -18.51 -23.19
N GLN A 750 18.07 -18.29 -21.91
CA GLN A 750 17.81 -19.30 -20.87
C GLN A 750 16.31 -19.60 -20.73
N LEU A 751 15.45 -18.58 -20.74
CA LEU A 751 14.01 -18.73 -20.66
C LEU A 751 13.46 -19.52 -21.84
N ASN A 752 13.90 -19.21 -23.06
CA ASN A 752 13.51 -19.93 -24.26
C ASN A 752 13.92 -21.41 -24.19
N LYS A 753 15.18 -21.72 -23.81
CA LYS A 753 15.65 -23.10 -23.62
C LYS A 753 14.85 -23.87 -22.56
N ILE A 754 14.46 -23.19 -21.46
CA ILE A 754 13.64 -23.81 -20.42
C ILE A 754 12.22 -24.04 -20.96
N ALA A 755 11.64 -23.08 -21.68
CA ALA A 755 10.32 -23.23 -22.30
C ALA A 755 10.28 -24.39 -23.30
N GLU A 756 11.27 -24.52 -24.16
CA GLU A 756 11.44 -25.67 -25.08
C GLU A 756 11.55 -27.00 -24.34
N LYS A 757 12.44 -27.08 -23.32
CA LYS A 757 12.64 -28.29 -22.53
C LYS A 757 11.38 -28.82 -21.86
N TYR A 758 10.44 -27.93 -21.51
CA TYR A 758 9.18 -28.28 -20.84
C TYR A 758 7.96 -28.23 -21.78
N ASN A 759 8.17 -28.13 -23.10
CA ASN A 759 7.12 -28.04 -24.12
C ASN A 759 6.10 -26.92 -23.83
N LEU A 760 6.61 -25.74 -23.48
CA LEU A 760 5.80 -24.56 -23.11
C LEU A 760 5.88 -23.45 -24.15
N THR A 761 6.50 -23.65 -25.30
CA THR A 761 6.71 -22.62 -26.35
C THR A 761 5.41 -22.04 -26.88
N GLU A 762 4.36 -22.87 -27.02
CA GLU A 762 3.02 -22.40 -27.41
C GLU A 762 2.24 -21.75 -26.27
N LYS A 763 2.63 -22.02 -25.03
CA LYS A 763 1.97 -21.52 -23.81
C LYS A 763 2.62 -20.28 -23.22
N LEU A 764 3.82 -19.95 -23.65
CA LEU A 764 4.60 -18.80 -23.20
C LEU A 764 5.17 -18.05 -24.41
N SER A 765 4.61 -16.90 -24.71
CA SER A 765 5.17 -16.01 -25.71
C SER A 765 6.19 -15.10 -25.03
N ILE A 766 7.49 -15.40 -25.23
CA ILE A 766 8.60 -14.61 -24.70
C ILE A 766 8.97 -13.57 -25.76
N GLY A 767 8.76 -12.29 -25.45
CA GLY A 767 9.03 -11.17 -26.32
C GLY A 767 10.54 -10.95 -26.54
N ALA A 768 10.86 -10.12 -27.53
CA ALA A 768 12.23 -9.67 -27.74
C ALA A 768 12.76 -8.82 -26.58
N VAL A 769 14.07 -8.81 -26.43
CA VAL A 769 14.73 -7.85 -25.53
C VAL A 769 14.57 -6.45 -26.10
N ALA A 770 14.04 -5.54 -25.32
CA ALA A 770 13.82 -4.15 -25.68
C ALA A 770 14.26 -3.21 -24.56
N PRO A 771 14.67 -1.97 -24.87
CA PRO A 771 14.83 -0.96 -23.85
C PRO A 771 13.45 -0.66 -23.20
N CYS A 772 13.43 -0.38 -21.90
CA CYS A 772 12.21 0.11 -21.27
C CYS A 772 11.79 1.46 -21.85
N ALA A 773 10.51 1.84 -21.76
CA ALA A 773 10.00 3.14 -22.16
C ALA A 773 10.82 4.30 -21.57
N TYR A 774 11.35 4.14 -20.37
CA TYR A 774 12.38 4.97 -19.77
C TYR A 774 13.66 4.17 -19.67
N GLU A 775 14.52 4.32 -20.67
CA GLU A 775 15.76 3.56 -20.83
C GLU A 775 16.71 3.72 -19.64
N LYS A 776 16.69 4.90 -19.01
CA LYS A 776 17.59 5.24 -17.91
C LYS A 776 16.85 5.87 -16.75
N VAL A 777 17.09 5.37 -15.54
CA VAL A 777 16.50 5.88 -14.29
C VAL A 777 17.56 5.83 -13.19
N ASN A 778 17.79 6.93 -12.46
CA ASN A 778 18.79 7.01 -11.41
C ASN A 778 20.20 6.58 -11.87
N ASN A 779 20.62 6.97 -13.08
CA ASN A 779 21.85 6.53 -13.74
C ASN A 779 21.95 5.03 -14.06
N GLU A 780 20.88 4.26 -13.91
CA GLU A 780 20.84 2.84 -14.30
C GLU A 780 20.09 2.69 -15.61
N TYR A 781 20.71 2.04 -16.59
CA TYR A 781 20.06 1.61 -17.83
C TYR A 781 19.12 0.46 -17.56
N ARG A 782 18.03 0.35 -18.33
CA ARG A 782 16.94 -0.59 -18.10
C ARG A 782 16.52 -1.24 -19.40
N TYR A 783 16.61 -2.56 -19.46
CA TYR A 783 16.09 -3.37 -20.57
C TYR A 783 15.08 -4.37 -20.04
N GLU A 784 14.13 -4.74 -20.88
CA GLU A 784 13.01 -5.59 -20.50
C GLU A 784 12.72 -6.74 -21.47
N ILE A 785 12.01 -7.73 -20.94
CA ILE A 785 11.37 -8.81 -21.67
C ILE A 785 9.93 -8.88 -21.21
N LEU A 786 8.99 -8.83 -22.15
CA LEU A 786 7.57 -9.08 -21.87
C LEU A 786 7.25 -10.53 -22.18
N ILE A 787 6.61 -11.21 -21.24
CA ILE A 787 6.15 -12.59 -21.38
C ILE A 787 4.63 -12.61 -21.31
N LYS A 788 3.97 -13.18 -22.33
CA LYS A 788 2.55 -13.50 -22.28
C LYS A 788 2.42 -14.97 -21.91
N ASN A 789 1.84 -15.22 -20.75
CA ASN A 789 1.66 -16.54 -20.17
C ASN A 789 0.20 -16.99 -20.37
N PHE A 790 -0.02 -17.92 -21.28
CA PHE A 790 -1.33 -18.53 -21.58
C PHE A 790 -1.66 -19.73 -20.69
N ALA A 791 -0.70 -20.19 -19.87
CA ALA A 791 -0.82 -21.32 -18.97
C ALA A 791 -0.34 -20.93 -17.56
N GLU A 792 -1.13 -20.15 -16.87
CA GLU A 792 -0.79 -19.47 -15.61
C GLU A 792 0.06 -20.32 -14.64
N LYS A 793 -0.42 -21.48 -14.23
CA LYS A 793 0.29 -22.35 -13.28
C LYS A 793 1.65 -22.83 -13.79
N GLN A 794 1.73 -23.20 -15.08
CA GLN A 794 2.94 -23.75 -15.68
C GLN A 794 3.99 -22.66 -15.88
N GLY A 795 3.55 -21.46 -16.32
CA GLY A 795 4.42 -20.30 -16.45
C GLY A 795 5.01 -19.84 -15.11
N HIS A 796 4.20 -19.79 -14.06
CA HIS A 796 4.71 -19.49 -12.71
C HIS A 796 5.71 -20.52 -12.21
N ALA A 797 5.47 -21.80 -12.45
CA ALA A 797 6.41 -22.86 -12.08
C ALA A 797 7.75 -22.72 -12.80
N LEU A 798 7.71 -22.40 -14.11
CA LEU A 798 8.90 -22.13 -14.91
C LEU A 798 9.68 -20.93 -14.38
N LEU A 799 9.02 -19.80 -14.19
CA LEU A 799 9.64 -18.57 -13.70
C LEU A 799 10.19 -18.73 -12.28
N SER A 800 9.49 -19.43 -11.41
CA SER A 800 9.97 -19.75 -10.07
C SER A 800 11.23 -20.62 -10.10
N LYS A 801 11.32 -21.57 -11.04
CA LYS A 801 12.51 -22.37 -11.25
C LYS A 801 13.65 -21.54 -11.84
N PHE A 802 13.35 -20.71 -12.83
CA PHE A 802 14.32 -19.77 -13.41
C PHE A 802 14.89 -18.82 -12.33
N TYR A 803 14.04 -18.21 -11.52
CA TYR A 803 14.46 -17.30 -10.44
C TYR A 803 15.44 -17.94 -9.44
N LYS A 804 15.27 -19.23 -9.16
CA LYS A 804 16.17 -19.98 -8.28
C LYS A 804 17.54 -20.27 -8.92
N THR A 805 17.63 -20.27 -10.23
CA THR A 805 18.84 -20.65 -10.99
C THR A 805 19.58 -19.48 -11.59
N VAL A 806 18.88 -18.37 -11.85
CA VAL A 806 19.49 -17.19 -12.43
C VAL A 806 20.56 -16.59 -11.50
N LYS A 807 21.70 -16.31 -12.06
CA LYS A 807 22.79 -15.60 -11.36
C LYS A 807 23.13 -14.34 -12.13
N LEU A 808 22.94 -13.22 -11.49
CA LEU A 808 23.34 -11.92 -12.03
C LEU A 808 24.62 -11.44 -11.34
N PRO A 809 25.45 -10.69 -12.04
CA PRO A 809 26.52 -9.89 -11.42
C PRO A 809 25.97 -9.00 -10.31
N ASN A 810 26.77 -8.74 -9.28
CA ASN A 810 26.35 -7.98 -8.08
C ASN A 810 25.97 -6.53 -8.36
N ASP A 811 26.37 -5.98 -9.48
CA ASP A 811 26.11 -4.62 -9.96
C ASP A 811 24.83 -4.52 -10.81
N LEU A 812 24.19 -5.64 -11.15
CA LEU A 812 22.94 -5.70 -11.88
C LEU A 812 21.79 -6.13 -10.97
N ARG A 813 20.58 -5.68 -11.32
CA ARG A 813 19.35 -6.00 -10.61
C ARG A 813 18.32 -6.59 -11.54
N LEU A 814 17.67 -7.68 -11.11
CA LEU A 814 16.53 -8.27 -11.80
C LEU A 814 15.24 -7.91 -11.06
N LYS A 815 14.29 -7.33 -11.77
CA LYS A 815 12.92 -7.14 -11.34
C LYS A 815 12.02 -8.08 -12.14
N ILE A 816 11.21 -8.89 -11.46
CA ILE A 816 10.14 -9.68 -12.07
C ILE A 816 8.82 -9.10 -11.57
N ASP A 817 8.00 -8.63 -12.49
CA ASP A 817 6.71 -8.01 -12.19
C ASP A 817 5.60 -8.82 -12.86
N VAL A 818 4.84 -9.55 -12.05
CA VAL A 818 3.70 -10.35 -12.49
C VAL A 818 2.47 -9.47 -12.51
N SER A 819 1.73 -9.47 -13.60
CA SER A 819 0.59 -8.56 -13.83
C SER A 819 0.97 -7.10 -13.58
N PRO A 820 1.96 -6.54 -14.31
CA PRO A 820 2.40 -5.17 -14.12
C PRO A 820 1.23 -4.22 -14.35
N ILE A 821 1.21 -3.11 -13.61
CA ILE A 821 0.15 -2.11 -13.73
C ILE A 821 0.28 -1.31 -15.02
N ASP A 822 1.51 -1.05 -15.41
CA ASP A 822 1.88 -0.37 -16.67
C ASP A 822 3.11 -1.02 -17.30
N LEU A 823 3.31 -0.72 -18.54
CA LEU A 823 4.48 -1.16 -19.33
C LEU A 823 5.52 -0.02 -19.53
N LEU A 824 5.50 1.01 -18.69
CA LEU A 824 6.40 2.18 -18.76
C LEU A 824 7.69 2.03 -17.97
#